data_52796dfd432291db3ec1e8caffe8e546
#
_entry.id   52796dfd432291db3ec1e8caffe8e546
#
_cell.length_a   1.000
_cell.length_b   1.000
_cell.length_c   1.000
_cell.angle_alpha   90.00
_cell.angle_beta   90.00
_cell.angle_gamma   90.00
#
_symmetry.space_group_name_H-M   'P 1'
#
loop_
_entity.id
_entity.type
_entity.pdbx_description
1 polymer ?
#
loop_
_entity_poly.entity_id
_entity_poly.type
_entity_poly.pdbx_seq_one_letter_code
_entity_poly.pdbx_strand_id
1 'polypeptide(L)'
;MVVPSLKLQDLIEEIRGARTQAQEREVIQKECAHIRASFRDGDPMLRHRQLTKLFYVHMLGYPAHFGQMECLKLIASSRFTDKRVGYLGAMLLLDERHEAHLLITNSIKNDLSQGIQPVQGLALCTLSTMGSAEMCRDLATEVEKLLLQPSPYVRKKAILTAVHMIRKVPELSNVFLPPCAKLLHERHHGKAVGLPILCFSSVDKRIENWMGTPAYRRRVAHTHRHTRSRLSCPWPPPFTSPTLTPGILLGTITLITELCERSPEALRHFRKVVPQLAQILRTLVTTGCSTEHSISGVSDPFLQVQILRLLRILGRNHEESSETMNDLLAQVATNTDTSRNAGNAVLFETVLTIMDIRSAAGLRVLAVNILGRFLHNSDRNIRYVALTSLLRLVQSDHSAVQRHRPTVVECLQETDASLSRRALELSLALVNGSNVRAMMQELQAFLESCPPDLRADCASGILLAAERFAPTKRWHIDTILHVLTTAGTHVRDDAVANLTQLIGGAQELHAYSVRRLYNALAEDISQQPLVQVAAWCIGEYGDLLLEGNFEEIEPLQVDEEEVLALLEKVLQSHMSLPATRGYALTALMKLSTRLRGDNNRIRQVVSIYGSCLDMELQQRAVEYDTLFRKYDHMRVRASHPLLIVAGFQPSLPIRKSATTCHFRKSEGHF
;
A
#
# COMPACT_ATOMS: atom_id res chain seq x y z
N MET A 1 -10.95 38.15 43.38
CA MET A 1 -9.51 37.98 43.17
C MET A 1 -9.29 37.38 41.80
N VAL A 2 -8.70 38.14 40.86
CA VAL A 2 -8.38 37.57 39.52
C VAL A 2 -7.13 36.70 39.71
N VAL A 3 -7.30 35.39 39.59
CA VAL A 3 -6.17 34.45 39.59
C VAL A 3 -5.23 34.84 38.45
N PRO A 4 -3.94 35.07 38.66
CA PRO A 4 -3.03 35.45 37.59
C PRO A 4 -2.99 34.34 36.54
N SER A 5 -3.20 34.71 35.28
CA SER A 5 -3.14 33.78 34.13
C SER A 5 -1.77 33.10 34.08
N LEU A 6 -1.77 31.77 34.15
CA LEU A 6 -0.56 30.94 33.97
C LEU A 6 0.13 31.26 32.63
N LYS A 7 1.46 31.22 32.60
CA LYS A 7 2.17 31.23 31.31
C LYS A 7 2.01 29.86 30.63
N LEU A 8 2.22 29.83 29.32
CA LEU A 8 2.11 28.54 28.58
C LEU A 8 3.06 27.47 29.13
N GLN A 9 4.27 27.88 29.54
CA GLN A 9 5.23 26.93 30.12
C GLN A 9 4.74 26.36 31.46
N ASP A 10 4.22 27.20 32.33
CA ASP A 10 3.69 26.83 33.63
C ASP A 10 2.49 25.86 33.47
N LEU A 11 1.62 26.15 32.50
CA LEU A 11 0.50 25.24 32.16
C LEU A 11 0.98 23.86 31.65
N ILE A 12 2.01 23.83 30.79
CA ILE A 12 2.60 22.59 30.33
C ILE A 12 3.20 21.77 31.48
N GLU A 13 3.91 22.46 32.40
CA GLU A 13 4.50 21.81 33.58
C GLU A 13 3.44 21.28 34.52
N GLU A 14 2.36 22.02 34.76
CA GLU A 14 1.25 21.60 35.61
C GLU A 14 0.51 20.39 35.02
N ILE A 15 0.21 20.39 33.71
CA ILE A 15 -0.42 19.25 33.04
C ILE A 15 0.48 18.01 33.06
N ARG A 16 1.79 18.17 32.82
CA ARG A 16 2.75 17.05 32.89
C ARG A 16 2.99 16.55 34.30
N GLY A 17 2.77 17.39 35.31
CA GLY A 17 2.84 17.01 36.74
C GLY A 17 1.63 16.23 37.23
N ALA A 18 0.53 16.23 36.51
CA ALA A 18 -0.68 15.50 36.89
C ALA A 18 -0.42 13.98 36.85
N ARG A 19 -0.71 13.31 37.97
CA ARG A 19 -0.49 11.87 38.14
C ARG A 19 -1.65 11.03 37.60
N THR A 20 -2.83 11.62 37.52
CA THR A 20 -4.06 10.94 37.08
C THR A 20 -4.77 11.75 35.98
N GLN A 21 -5.47 11.06 35.12
CA GLN A 21 -6.26 11.68 34.07
C GLN A 21 -7.37 12.61 34.62
N ALA A 22 -7.84 12.34 35.85
CA ALA A 22 -8.80 13.22 36.52
C ALA A 22 -8.19 14.55 36.89
N GLN A 23 -6.97 14.54 37.44
CA GLN A 23 -6.21 15.77 37.78
C GLN A 23 -5.88 16.59 36.51
N GLU A 24 -5.46 15.92 35.44
CA GLU A 24 -5.21 16.57 34.15
C GLU A 24 -6.46 17.29 33.64
N ARG A 25 -7.61 16.61 33.65
CA ARG A 25 -8.91 17.21 33.24
C ARG A 25 -9.28 18.40 34.10
N GLU A 26 -9.05 18.33 35.39
CA GLU A 26 -9.37 19.43 36.32
C GLU A 26 -8.52 20.68 35.99
N VAL A 27 -7.22 20.52 35.79
CA VAL A 27 -6.31 21.63 35.40
C VAL A 27 -6.76 22.25 34.09
N ILE A 28 -7.05 21.43 33.09
CA ILE A 28 -7.48 21.88 31.77
C ILE A 28 -8.84 22.60 31.85
N GLN A 29 -9.79 22.10 32.62
CA GLN A 29 -11.10 22.75 32.78
C GLN A 29 -10.99 24.12 33.45
N LYS A 30 -10.15 24.24 34.50
CA LYS A 30 -9.88 25.52 35.17
C LYS A 30 -9.26 26.53 34.19
N GLU A 31 -8.23 26.11 33.45
CA GLU A 31 -7.57 27.01 32.50
C GLU A 31 -8.49 27.36 31.31
N CYS A 32 -9.30 26.43 30.81
CA CYS A 32 -10.29 26.73 29.78
C CYS A 32 -11.36 27.73 30.27
N ALA A 33 -11.79 27.66 31.54
CA ALA A 33 -12.69 28.65 32.13
C ALA A 33 -12.04 30.03 32.20
N HIS A 34 -10.77 30.09 32.58
CA HIS A 34 -9.98 31.32 32.62
C HIS A 34 -9.79 31.92 31.21
N ILE A 35 -9.48 31.11 30.21
CA ILE A 35 -9.33 31.54 28.81
C ILE A 35 -10.66 32.11 28.30
N ARG A 36 -11.81 31.46 28.58
CA ARG A 36 -13.13 31.98 28.21
C ARG A 36 -13.44 33.34 28.86
N ALA A 37 -13.11 33.53 30.14
CA ALA A 37 -13.26 34.79 30.82
C ALA A 37 -12.40 35.88 30.16
N SER A 38 -11.12 35.59 29.90
CA SER A 38 -10.20 36.50 29.24
C SER A 38 -10.66 36.93 27.83
N PHE A 39 -11.30 36.04 27.08
CA PHE A 39 -11.87 36.35 25.77
C PHE A 39 -13.09 37.26 25.86
N ARG A 40 -13.89 37.17 26.95
CA ARG A 40 -15.01 38.08 27.22
C ARG A 40 -14.55 39.46 27.63
N ASP A 41 -13.49 39.54 28.41
CA ASP A 41 -12.90 40.82 28.87
C ASP A 41 -12.29 41.63 27.70
N GLY A 42 -11.99 40.94 26.58
CA GLY A 42 -11.68 41.56 25.29
C GLY A 42 -10.29 42.17 25.16
N ASP A 43 -9.35 41.95 26.08
CA ASP A 43 -8.00 42.52 26.02
C ASP A 43 -7.22 42.02 24.77
N PRO A 44 -6.93 42.90 23.79
CA PRO A 44 -6.22 42.54 22.59
C PRO A 44 -4.81 42.03 22.86
N MET A 45 -4.17 42.49 23.91
CA MET A 45 -2.75 42.18 24.22
C MET A 45 -2.57 40.78 24.76
N LEU A 46 -3.58 40.22 25.42
CA LEU A 46 -3.54 38.85 25.98
C LEU A 46 -4.11 37.80 25.02
N ARG A 47 -4.91 38.19 24.03
CA ARG A 47 -5.64 37.29 23.12
C ARG A 47 -4.72 36.26 22.47
N HIS A 48 -3.59 36.65 21.92
CA HIS A 48 -2.67 35.73 21.25
C HIS A 48 -2.05 34.73 22.23
N ARG A 49 -1.79 35.11 23.48
CA ARG A 49 -1.26 34.22 24.51
C ARG A 49 -2.30 33.17 24.96
N GLN A 50 -3.52 33.62 25.16
CA GLN A 50 -4.62 32.72 25.55
C GLN A 50 -4.94 31.73 24.43
N LEU A 51 -4.92 32.20 23.18
CA LEU A 51 -5.15 31.31 22.03
C LEU A 51 -4.03 30.27 21.88
N THR A 52 -2.77 30.62 22.15
CA THR A 52 -1.66 29.69 22.12
C THR A 52 -1.79 28.58 23.17
N LYS A 53 -2.30 28.89 24.36
CA LYS A 53 -2.63 27.85 25.36
C LYS A 53 -3.76 26.97 24.90
N LEU A 54 -4.78 27.55 24.29
CA LEU A 54 -5.90 26.78 23.74
C LEU A 54 -5.48 25.79 22.65
N PHE A 55 -4.46 26.14 21.83
CA PHE A 55 -3.89 25.20 20.87
C PHE A 55 -3.25 23.99 21.56
N TYR A 56 -2.54 24.21 22.66
CA TYR A 56 -1.95 23.12 23.42
C TYR A 56 -3.04 22.20 24.00
N VAL A 57 -4.12 22.77 24.53
CA VAL A 57 -5.28 22.03 25.02
C VAL A 57 -5.94 21.23 23.89
N HIS A 58 -6.07 21.82 22.71
CA HIS A 58 -6.61 21.14 21.52
C HIS A 58 -5.74 19.96 21.08
N MET A 59 -4.41 20.12 21.09
CA MET A 59 -3.46 19.08 20.74
C MET A 59 -3.51 17.86 21.71
N LEU A 60 -3.95 18.08 22.94
CA LEU A 60 -4.20 17.02 23.91
C LEU A 60 -5.55 16.30 23.70
N GLY A 61 -6.34 16.73 22.70
CA GLY A 61 -7.63 16.14 22.36
C GLY A 61 -8.85 16.73 23.07
N TYR A 62 -8.70 17.84 23.78
CA TYR A 62 -9.80 18.51 24.46
C TYR A 62 -10.52 19.54 23.56
N PRO A 63 -11.85 19.75 23.73
CA PRO A 63 -12.63 20.63 22.88
C PRO A 63 -12.20 22.10 23.02
N ALA A 64 -11.88 22.75 21.90
CA ALA A 64 -11.37 24.12 21.83
C ALA A 64 -12.18 25.04 20.89
N HIS A 65 -13.37 24.66 20.50
CA HIS A 65 -14.21 25.37 19.50
C HIS A 65 -14.50 26.83 19.86
N PHE A 66 -14.54 27.16 21.15
CA PHE A 66 -14.81 28.53 21.63
C PHE A 66 -13.71 29.55 21.26
N GLY A 67 -12.55 29.09 20.77
CA GLY A 67 -11.46 29.95 20.28
C GLY A 67 -11.56 30.33 18.81
N GLN A 68 -12.48 29.76 18.04
CA GLN A 68 -12.56 29.94 16.60
C GLN A 68 -12.72 31.41 16.18
N MET A 69 -13.65 32.13 16.79
CA MET A 69 -13.88 33.56 16.50
C MET A 69 -12.69 34.44 16.91
N GLU A 70 -11.96 34.05 17.94
CA GLU A 70 -10.79 34.80 18.39
C GLU A 70 -9.61 34.64 17.41
N CYS A 71 -9.52 33.51 16.70
CA CYS A 71 -8.58 33.33 15.59
C CYS A 71 -8.82 34.37 14.48
N LEU A 72 -10.08 34.58 14.11
CA LEU A 72 -10.47 35.55 13.08
C LEU A 72 -10.11 37.00 13.46
N LYS A 73 -10.34 37.35 14.73
CA LYS A 73 -9.94 38.70 15.24
C LYS A 73 -8.43 38.91 15.18
N LEU A 74 -7.64 37.87 15.44
CA LEU A 74 -6.18 37.96 15.32
C LEU A 74 -5.72 38.01 13.85
N ILE A 75 -6.38 37.30 12.93
CA ILE A 75 -6.07 37.42 11.49
C ILE A 75 -6.31 38.86 11.00
N ALA A 76 -7.33 39.54 11.47
CA ALA A 76 -7.63 40.93 11.11
C ALA A 76 -6.65 41.94 11.70
N SER A 77 -5.82 41.57 12.70
CA SER A 77 -4.83 42.45 13.31
C SER A 77 -3.77 42.91 12.29
N SER A 78 -3.27 44.12 12.47
CA SER A 78 -2.15 44.64 11.67
C SER A 78 -0.77 44.07 12.07
N ARG A 79 -0.66 43.48 13.27
CA ARG A 79 0.59 42.92 13.80
C ARG A 79 0.85 41.52 13.22
N PHE A 80 2.04 41.34 12.64
CA PHE A 80 2.43 40.06 12.06
C PHE A 80 2.38 38.89 13.06
N THR A 81 2.80 39.09 14.31
CA THR A 81 2.76 38.06 15.37
C THR A 81 1.36 37.60 15.66
N ASP A 82 0.39 38.49 15.69
CA ASP A 82 -1.01 38.16 15.92
C ASP A 82 -1.62 37.42 14.73
N LYS A 83 -1.36 37.95 13.50
CA LYS A 83 -1.77 37.25 12.27
C LYS A 83 -1.23 35.83 12.21
N ARG A 84 0.04 35.62 12.58
CA ARG A 84 0.68 34.29 12.59
C ARG A 84 -0.06 33.32 13.51
N VAL A 85 -0.39 33.76 14.74
CA VAL A 85 -1.14 32.93 15.69
C VAL A 85 -2.58 32.71 15.21
N GLY A 86 -3.22 33.75 14.67
CA GLY A 86 -4.56 33.68 14.11
C GLY A 86 -4.68 32.67 12.97
N TYR A 87 -3.77 32.74 12.00
CA TYR A 87 -3.75 31.76 10.88
C TYR A 87 -3.44 30.34 11.34
N LEU A 88 -2.50 30.15 12.28
CA LEU A 88 -2.24 28.85 12.86
C LEU A 88 -3.50 28.29 13.54
N GLY A 89 -4.20 29.13 14.29
CA GLY A 89 -5.45 28.75 14.95
C GLY A 89 -6.56 28.42 13.97
N ALA A 90 -6.67 29.15 12.88
CA ALA A 90 -7.62 28.83 11.82
C ALA A 90 -7.37 27.44 11.24
N MET A 91 -6.11 27.10 10.94
CA MET A 91 -5.74 25.79 10.41
C MET A 91 -5.99 24.62 11.39
N LEU A 92 -5.94 24.89 12.72
CA LEU A 92 -6.10 23.86 13.76
C LEU A 92 -7.54 23.70 14.23
N LEU A 93 -8.31 24.78 14.33
CA LEU A 93 -9.61 24.82 15.01
C LEU A 93 -10.80 24.95 14.08
N LEU A 94 -10.61 25.28 12.82
CA LEU A 94 -11.71 25.51 11.88
C LEU A 94 -11.78 24.37 10.86
N ASP A 95 -12.99 23.87 10.68
CA ASP A 95 -13.31 22.90 9.65
C ASP A 95 -13.76 23.58 8.35
N GLU A 96 -13.62 22.89 7.22
CA GLU A 96 -13.99 23.39 5.89
C GLU A 96 -15.47 23.79 5.74
N ARG A 97 -16.33 23.33 6.65
CA ARG A 97 -17.80 23.52 6.59
C ARG A 97 -18.32 24.64 7.49
N HIS A 98 -17.44 25.36 8.16
CA HIS A 98 -17.85 26.35 9.14
C HIS A 98 -18.28 27.69 8.47
N GLU A 99 -19.32 28.33 8.96
CA GLU A 99 -19.85 29.60 8.44
C GLU A 99 -18.82 30.76 8.43
N ALA A 100 -17.78 30.66 9.24
CA ALA A 100 -16.68 31.61 9.29
C ALA A 100 -15.80 31.63 8.03
N HIS A 101 -15.97 30.71 7.08
CA HIS A 101 -15.17 30.62 5.85
C HIS A 101 -15.20 31.90 5.01
N LEU A 102 -16.36 32.57 4.90
CA LEU A 102 -16.48 33.82 4.15
C LEU A 102 -15.60 34.94 4.74
N LEU A 103 -15.55 35.04 6.07
CA LEU A 103 -14.72 36.05 6.76
C LEU A 103 -13.22 35.80 6.56
N ILE A 104 -12.84 34.50 6.59
CA ILE A 104 -11.44 34.10 6.34
C ILE A 104 -11.07 34.34 4.88
N THR A 105 -11.92 34.01 3.93
CA THR A 105 -11.71 34.23 2.50
C THR A 105 -11.38 35.71 2.22
N ASN A 106 -12.16 36.61 2.76
CA ASN A 106 -11.91 38.04 2.61
C ASN A 106 -10.61 38.49 3.28
N SER A 107 -10.30 37.95 4.46
CA SER A 107 -9.05 38.29 5.16
C SER A 107 -7.84 37.76 4.39
N ILE A 108 -7.90 36.54 3.85
CA ILE A 108 -6.85 35.97 2.99
C ILE A 108 -6.69 36.79 1.72
N LYS A 109 -7.78 37.19 1.05
CA LYS A 109 -7.74 38.04 -0.15
C LYS A 109 -7.03 39.35 0.08
N ASN A 110 -7.36 40.03 1.17
CA ASN A 110 -6.70 41.27 1.57
C ASN A 110 -5.22 41.08 1.84
N ASP A 111 -4.85 39.99 2.57
CA ASP A 111 -3.46 39.71 2.92
C ASP A 111 -2.62 39.29 1.71
N LEU A 112 -3.21 38.60 0.72
CA LEU A 112 -2.54 38.30 -0.55
C LEU A 112 -2.25 39.57 -1.35
N SER A 113 -3.10 40.62 -1.26
CA SER A 113 -3.00 41.87 -2.00
C SER A 113 -2.03 42.86 -1.38
N GLN A 114 -1.77 42.79 -0.08
CA GLN A 114 -0.98 43.82 0.68
C GLN A 114 0.50 43.94 0.31
N GLY A 115 1.07 42.97 -0.43
CA GLY A 115 2.48 43.02 -0.85
C GLY A 115 3.52 42.71 0.24
N ILE A 116 3.10 42.45 1.49
CA ILE A 116 3.99 42.08 2.60
C ILE A 116 4.30 40.60 2.50
N GLN A 117 5.53 40.26 2.07
CA GLN A 117 5.93 38.87 1.76
C GLN A 117 5.65 37.84 2.89
N PRO A 118 6.00 38.09 4.17
CA PRO A 118 5.70 37.14 5.25
C PRO A 118 4.20 36.91 5.45
N VAL A 119 3.37 37.95 5.30
CA VAL A 119 1.91 37.85 5.43
C VAL A 119 1.31 37.10 4.27
N GLN A 120 1.75 37.41 3.03
CA GLN A 120 1.36 36.64 1.85
C GLN A 120 1.71 35.15 1.99
N GLY A 121 2.91 34.86 2.53
CA GLY A 121 3.32 33.47 2.78
C GLY A 121 2.47 32.75 3.81
N LEU A 122 1.97 33.43 4.85
CA LEU A 122 1.02 32.84 5.82
C LEU A 122 -0.34 32.57 5.17
N ALA A 123 -0.88 33.56 4.46
CA ALA A 123 -2.16 33.46 3.77
C ALA A 123 -2.17 32.32 2.75
N LEU A 124 -1.09 32.18 1.95
CA LEU A 124 -0.92 31.06 1.00
C LEU A 124 -0.85 29.70 1.70
N CYS A 125 -0.11 29.58 2.81
CA CYS A 125 -0.08 28.33 3.58
C CYS A 125 -1.44 27.96 4.12
N THR A 126 -2.19 28.91 4.65
CA THR A 126 -3.53 28.67 5.18
C THR A 126 -4.49 28.25 4.08
N LEU A 127 -4.46 28.92 2.93
CA LEU A 127 -5.27 28.56 1.77
C LEU A 127 -4.96 27.13 1.28
N SER A 128 -3.70 26.73 1.28
CA SER A 128 -3.32 25.37 0.87
C SER A 128 -3.77 24.28 1.84
N THR A 129 -3.91 24.61 3.15
CA THR A 129 -4.23 23.62 4.18
C THR A 129 -5.74 23.46 4.38
N MET A 130 -6.47 24.58 4.47
CA MET A 130 -7.88 24.59 4.83
C MET A 130 -8.81 25.16 3.75
N GLY A 131 -8.28 25.51 2.57
CA GLY A 131 -9.10 26.11 1.52
C GLY A 131 -10.24 25.18 1.06
N SER A 132 -11.50 25.64 1.17
CA SER A 132 -12.64 24.95 0.57
C SER A 132 -12.64 25.10 -0.95
N ALA A 133 -13.49 24.32 -1.66
CA ALA A 133 -13.59 24.42 -3.11
C ALA A 133 -14.02 25.84 -3.57
N GLU A 134 -14.91 26.48 -2.80
CA GLU A 134 -15.36 27.87 -3.05
C GLU A 134 -14.23 28.87 -2.86
N MET A 135 -13.51 28.81 -1.71
CA MET A 135 -12.34 29.64 -1.47
C MET A 135 -11.28 29.50 -2.58
N CYS A 136 -11.06 28.27 -3.07
CA CYS A 136 -10.11 28.03 -4.16
C CYS A 136 -10.55 28.71 -5.45
N ARG A 137 -11.85 28.69 -5.80
CA ARG A 137 -12.38 29.41 -6.97
C ARG A 137 -12.24 30.93 -6.83
N ASP A 138 -12.62 31.46 -5.67
CA ASP A 138 -12.62 32.92 -5.39
C ASP A 138 -11.20 33.52 -5.39
N LEU A 139 -10.22 32.77 -4.93
CA LEU A 139 -8.84 33.23 -4.75
C LEU A 139 -7.88 32.80 -5.87
N ALA A 140 -8.35 32.05 -6.87
CA ALA A 140 -7.52 31.53 -7.95
C ALA A 140 -6.76 32.64 -8.70
N THR A 141 -7.44 33.73 -9.02
CA THR A 141 -6.84 34.87 -9.72
C THR A 141 -5.78 35.60 -8.91
N GLU A 142 -5.94 35.68 -7.58
CA GLU A 142 -4.93 36.30 -6.72
C GLU A 142 -3.69 35.37 -6.64
N VAL A 143 -3.85 34.08 -6.51
CA VAL A 143 -2.73 33.12 -6.50
C VAL A 143 -2.02 33.11 -7.87
N GLU A 144 -2.74 33.21 -8.98
CA GLU A 144 -2.17 33.33 -10.33
C GLU A 144 -1.22 34.52 -10.43
N LYS A 145 -1.63 35.68 -9.97
CA LYS A 145 -0.78 36.89 -9.97
C LYS A 145 0.51 36.71 -9.14
N LEU A 146 0.41 35.98 -8.02
CA LEU A 146 1.55 35.74 -7.14
C LEU A 146 2.54 34.69 -7.71
N LEU A 147 2.14 33.86 -8.65
CA LEU A 147 3.06 32.96 -9.36
C LEU A 147 4.14 33.70 -10.15
N LEU A 148 3.83 34.87 -10.68
CA LEU A 148 4.73 35.68 -11.49
C LEU A 148 5.43 36.82 -10.69
N GLN A 149 5.24 36.85 -9.38
CA GLN A 149 5.82 37.87 -8.52
C GLN A 149 7.36 37.72 -8.44
N PRO A 150 8.12 38.84 -8.30
CA PRO A 150 9.59 38.81 -8.26
C PRO A 150 10.16 38.02 -7.08
N SER A 151 9.45 38.00 -5.92
CA SER A 151 9.92 37.37 -4.70
C SER A 151 9.98 35.83 -4.81
N PRO A 152 11.16 35.22 -4.71
CA PRO A 152 11.28 33.75 -4.76
C PRO A 152 10.51 33.03 -3.64
N TYR A 153 10.43 33.64 -2.46
CA TYR A 153 9.71 33.09 -1.31
C TYR A 153 8.21 32.96 -1.57
N VAL A 154 7.60 34.08 -2.02
CA VAL A 154 6.15 34.10 -2.30
C VAL A 154 5.82 33.18 -3.48
N ARG A 155 6.65 33.18 -4.53
CA ARG A 155 6.49 32.35 -5.71
C ARG A 155 6.48 30.84 -5.35
N LYS A 156 7.43 30.38 -4.52
CA LYS A 156 7.46 29.00 -4.01
C LYS A 156 6.15 28.63 -3.30
N LYS A 157 5.67 29.50 -2.42
CA LYS A 157 4.42 29.28 -1.68
C LYS A 157 3.21 29.27 -2.60
N ALA A 158 3.13 30.21 -3.55
CA ALA A 158 2.04 30.29 -4.52
C ALA A 158 1.97 29.05 -5.40
N ILE A 159 3.11 28.51 -5.86
CA ILE A 159 3.17 27.27 -6.64
C ILE A 159 2.61 26.11 -5.84
N LEU A 160 3.03 25.91 -4.60
CA LEU A 160 2.53 24.82 -3.75
C LEU A 160 1.03 24.97 -3.46
N THR A 161 0.56 26.21 -3.22
CA THR A 161 -0.87 26.47 -3.04
C THR A 161 -1.65 26.14 -4.31
N ALA A 162 -1.16 26.51 -5.49
CA ALA A 162 -1.80 26.17 -6.77
C ALA A 162 -1.92 24.64 -6.98
N VAL A 163 -0.90 23.86 -6.58
CA VAL A 163 -0.97 22.39 -6.60
C VAL A 163 -2.15 21.88 -5.75
N HIS A 164 -2.29 22.39 -4.52
CA HIS A 164 -3.39 21.99 -3.64
C HIS A 164 -4.76 22.42 -4.18
N MET A 165 -4.85 23.61 -4.76
CA MET A 165 -6.08 24.13 -5.36
C MET A 165 -6.54 23.28 -6.54
N ILE A 166 -5.63 22.86 -7.42
CA ILE A 166 -5.92 21.99 -8.56
C ILE A 166 -6.34 20.59 -8.10
N ARG A 167 -5.73 20.07 -7.03
CA ARG A 167 -6.15 18.79 -6.42
C ARG A 167 -7.59 18.85 -5.94
N LYS A 168 -7.99 19.95 -5.38
CA LYS A 168 -9.33 20.15 -4.82
C LYS A 168 -10.36 20.51 -5.88
N VAL A 169 -9.98 21.35 -6.84
CA VAL A 169 -10.84 21.86 -7.94
C VAL A 169 -10.10 21.73 -9.28
N PRO A 170 -10.26 20.61 -9.99
CA PRO A 170 -9.56 20.36 -11.26
C PRO A 170 -9.84 21.38 -12.36
N GLU A 171 -10.99 22.04 -12.32
CA GLU A 171 -11.42 23.08 -13.27
C GLU A 171 -10.44 24.27 -13.31
N LEU A 172 -9.75 24.56 -12.20
CA LEU A 172 -8.76 25.62 -12.12
C LEU A 172 -7.49 25.37 -12.93
N SER A 173 -7.34 24.18 -13.51
CA SER A 173 -6.20 23.83 -14.36
C SER A 173 -6.02 24.82 -15.50
N ASN A 174 -7.09 25.35 -16.08
CA ASN A 174 -7.05 26.31 -17.19
C ASN A 174 -6.49 27.68 -16.75
N VAL A 175 -6.73 28.08 -15.50
CA VAL A 175 -6.22 29.34 -14.94
C VAL A 175 -4.71 29.27 -14.73
N PHE A 176 -4.20 28.12 -14.22
CA PHE A 176 -2.80 27.97 -13.87
C PHE A 176 -1.89 27.52 -15.04
N LEU A 177 -2.44 27.06 -16.13
CA LEU A 177 -1.66 26.60 -17.28
C LEU A 177 -0.78 27.69 -17.91
N PRO A 178 -1.29 28.90 -18.24
CA PRO A 178 -0.48 29.96 -18.86
C PRO A 178 0.68 30.45 -17.98
N PRO A 179 0.50 30.72 -16.67
CA PRO A 179 1.62 31.15 -15.82
C PRO A 179 2.67 30.05 -15.63
N CYS A 180 2.27 28.76 -15.59
CA CYS A 180 3.22 27.63 -15.52
C CYS A 180 4.12 27.55 -16.74
N ALA A 181 3.57 27.73 -17.94
CA ALA A 181 4.34 27.77 -19.16
C ALA A 181 5.38 28.90 -19.14
N LYS A 182 4.99 30.11 -18.69
CA LYS A 182 5.91 31.23 -18.53
C LYS A 182 7.01 30.93 -17.52
N LEU A 183 6.68 30.36 -16.36
CA LEU A 183 7.65 30.00 -15.31
C LEU A 183 8.72 29.04 -15.82
N LEU A 184 8.41 28.18 -16.74
CA LEU A 184 9.36 27.23 -17.33
C LEU A 184 10.25 27.90 -18.38
N HIS A 185 9.71 28.85 -19.13
CA HIS A 185 10.42 29.56 -20.21
C HIS A 185 11.33 30.72 -19.75
N GLU A 186 11.05 31.38 -18.64
CA GLU A 186 11.86 32.50 -18.10
C GLU A 186 13.35 32.18 -17.85
N ARG A 187 13.77 30.97 -18.15
CA ARG A 187 14.97 30.36 -17.64
C ARG A 187 16.19 30.32 -18.53
N HIS A 188 16.06 30.41 -19.81
CA HIS A 188 17.11 29.93 -20.71
C HIS A 188 17.90 30.98 -21.48
N HIS A 189 17.81 32.23 -21.13
CA HIS A 189 18.66 33.29 -21.77
C HIS A 189 19.90 33.68 -20.94
N GLY A 190 20.23 32.98 -19.87
CA GLY A 190 21.48 33.15 -19.15
C GLY A 190 22.56 32.19 -19.62
N LYS A 191 23.41 32.58 -20.55
CA LYS A 191 24.69 31.91 -20.79
C LYS A 191 25.43 31.78 -19.46
N ALA A 192 25.89 30.59 -19.13
CA ALA A 192 26.79 30.35 -18.01
C ALA A 192 28.08 31.13 -18.24
N VAL A 193 28.15 32.34 -17.69
CA VAL A 193 29.40 33.01 -17.49
C VAL A 193 29.91 32.55 -16.13
N GLY A 194 30.99 31.76 -16.16
CA GLY A 194 31.69 31.34 -14.97
C GLY A 194 32.18 32.53 -14.20
N LEU A 195 31.69 32.73 -13.01
CA LEU A 195 32.27 33.61 -12.00
C LEU A 195 32.63 32.78 -10.78
N PRO A 196 33.81 32.99 -10.20
CA PRO A 196 34.33 32.20 -9.12
C PRO A 196 33.51 32.35 -7.85
N ILE A 197 33.21 31.21 -7.27
CA ILE A 197 32.49 31.04 -6.00
C ILE A 197 33.39 31.58 -4.88
N LEU A 198 33.03 32.75 -4.32
CA LEU A 198 33.51 33.16 -3.02
C LEU A 198 32.52 32.73 -1.94
N CYS A 199 33.04 31.93 -1.04
CA CYS A 199 32.42 31.32 0.13
C CYS A 199 31.38 32.13 0.88
N PHE A 200 30.16 31.56 1.04
CA PHE A 200 29.25 31.87 2.14
C PHE A 200 28.96 30.59 2.95
N SER A 201 29.93 30.20 3.75
CA SER A 201 29.80 29.06 4.69
C SER A 201 29.62 29.54 6.13
N SER A 202 28.74 30.47 6.41
CA SER A 202 28.64 30.95 7.81
C SER A 202 27.23 31.28 8.35
N VAL A 203 26.14 30.96 7.61
CA VAL A 203 24.81 31.34 8.11
C VAL A 203 23.99 30.12 8.58
N ASP A 204 24.25 28.91 8.09
CA ASP A 204 23.45 27.73 8.47
C ASP A 204 23.87 27.01 9.77
N LYS A 205 25.04 27.33 10.33
CA LYS A 205 25.44 26.77 11.63
C LYS A 205 24.76 27.38 12.86
N ARG A 206 23.87 28.35 12.69
CA ARG A 206 23.14 28.98 13.82
C ARG A 206 21.75 28.44 14.10
N ILE A 207 21.21 27.60 13.24
CA ILE A 207 19.86 27.07 13.45
C ILE A 207 19.91 25.69 14.12
N GLU A 208 20.95 24.88 13.89
CA GLU A 208 21.10 23.58 14.55
C GLU A 208 21.49 23.64 16.04
N ASN A 209 22.06 24.75 16.51
CA ASN A 209 22.45 24.94 17.91
C ASN A 209 21.36 25.53 18.83
N TRP A 210 20.13 25.69 18.36
CA TRP A 210 19.03 26.28 19.15
C TRP A 210 18.16 25.28 19.88
N MET A 211 18.41 23.99 19.75
CA MET A 211 17.71 22.95 20.49
C MET A 211 18.65 22.09 21.35
N GLY A 212 19.04 22.64 22.50
CA GLY A 212 19.62 21.81 23.56
C GLY A 212 20.98 22.23 24.05
N THR A 213 21.05 23.05 25.09
CA THR A 213 21.77 22.79 26.36
C THR A 213 21.79 24.01 27.28
N PRO A 214 21.74 23.88 28.62
CA PRO A 214 21.65 24.97 29.59
C PRO A 214 22.96 25.75 29.88
N ALA A 215 24.03 25.52 29.13
CA ALA A 215 25.35 26.08 29.42
C ALA A 215 25.64 27.47 28.77
N TYR A 216 24.75 27.94 27.89
CA TYR A 216 25.02 29.19 27.13
C TYR A 216 24.57 30.49 27.80
N ARG A 217 23.85 30.44 28.93
CA ARG A 217 23.39 31.65 29.65
C ARG A 217 24.44 32.38 30.49
N ARG A 218 25.65 31.85 30.64
CA ARG A 218 26.69 32.49 31.50
C ARG A 218 27.83 33.19 30.77
N ARG A 219 27.88 33.23 29.45
CA ARG A 219 29.02 33.79 28.73
C ARG A 219 28.74 35.07 27.91
N VAL A 220 27.51 35.61 27.93
CA VAL A 220 27.14 36.83 27.18
C VAL A 220 27.17 38.11 28.04
N ALA A 221 27.45 38.02 29.35
CA ALA A 221 27.40 39.18 30.27
C ALA A 221 28.72 39.93 30.42
N HIS A 222 29.81 39.60 29.73
CA HIS A 222 31.13 40.20 30.03
C HIS A 222 31.90 40.83 28.85
N THR A 223 31.29 41.10 27.68
CA THR A 223 32.00 41.80 26.61
C THR A 223 31.16 42.91 25.98
N HIS A 224 30.74 43.87 26.80
CA HIS A 224 30.27 45.18 26.30
C HIS A 224 31.03 46.31 26.99
N ARG A 225 32.29 46.53 26.59
CA ARG A 225 32.96 47.88 26.67
C ARG A 225 34.09 47.93 25.65
N HIS A 226 34.05 49.07 24.88
CA HIS A 226 35.03 49.54 23.90
C HIS A 226 35.04 48.82 22.54
N THR A 227 34.46 49.39 21.50
CA THR A 227 35.07 50.42 20.64
C THR A 227 34.06 50.91 19.60
N ARG A 228 33.78 52.23 19.65
CA ARG A 228 33.17 52.94 18.53
C ARG A 228 34.25 53.18 17.50
N SER A 229 34.19 52.57 16.34
CA SER A 229 34.78 53.07 15.11
C SER A 229 33.81 52.84 13.97
N ARG A 230 33.48 53.92 13.28
CA ARG A 230 32.63 53.99 12.10
C ARG A 230 33.28 53.19 10.99
N LEU A 231 32.64 52.11 10.56
CA LEU A 231 32.86 51.51 9.26
C LEU A 231 31.48 51.44 8.59
N SER A 232 31.25 52.34 7.67
CA SER A 232 30.17 52.33 6.71
C SER A 232 30.37 51.09 5.81
N CYS A 233 29.64 50.01 6.06
CA CYS A 233 29.50 48.94 5.09
C CYS A 233 28.54 49.42 4.00
N PRO A 234 28.96 49.51 2.75
CA PRO A 234 28.04 49.70 1.64
C PRO A 234 27.16 48.43 1.53
N TRP A 235 25.86 48.66 1.48
CA TRP A 235 24.90 47.64 1.14
C TRP A 235 25.29 46.99 -0.20
N PRO A 236 25.28 45.64 -0.32
CA PRO A 236 25.50 45.03 -1.61
C PRO A 236 24.38 45.48 -2.58
N PRO A 237 24.70 45.67 -3.85
CA PRO A 237 23.73 46.12 -4.84
C PRO A 237 22.59 45.08 -4.97
N PRO A 238 21.39 45.51 -5.37
CA PRO A 238 20.27 44.60 -5.55
C PRO A 238 20.65 43.52 -6.55
N PHE A 239 20.57 42.27 -6.13
CA PHE A 239 20.83 41.09 -6.96
C PHE A 239 19.87 41.08 -8.16
N THR A 240 20.34 41.56 -9.29
CA THR A 240 19.70 41.40 -10.60
C THR A 240 20.31 40.21 -11.33
N SER A 241 19.84 39.03 -11.03
CA SER A 241 19.85 37.95 -11.99
C SER A 241 18.72 36.98 -11.65
N PRO A 242 17.79 36.75 -12.59
CA PRO A 242 16.68 35.85 -12.37
C PRO A 242 17.13 34.39 -12.63
N THR A 243 18.02 33.88 -11.81
CA THR A 243 18.25 32.44 -11.75
C THR A 243 17.12 31.86 -10.95
N LEU A 244 16.30 31.00 -11.58
CA LEU A 244 15.30 30.23 -10.86
C LEU A 244 16.02 29.44 -9.77
N THR A 245 15.73 29.72 -8.51
CA THR A 245 16.23 28.90 -7.42
C THR A 245 15.74 27.46 -7.60
N PRO A 246 16.55 26.42 -7.34
CA PRO A 246 16.16 25.02 -7.53
C PRO A 246 14.80 24.67 -6.94
N GLY A 247 14.44 25.26 -5.82
CA GLY A 247 13.13 25.02 -5.20
C GLY A 247 11.92 25.61 -5.95
N ILE A 248 12.10 26.66 -6.79
CA ILE A 248 11.02 27.15 -7.67
C ILE A 248 10.83 26.17 -8.82
N LEU A 249 11.93 25.67 -9.38
CA LEU A 249 11.88 24.68 -10.44
C LEU A 249 11.19 23.39 -10.01
N LEU A 250 11.59 22.85 -8.85
CA LEU A 250 10.97 21.67 -8.27
C LEU A 250 9.45 21.88 -8.08
N GLY A 251 9.06 23.02 -7.52
CA GLY A 251 7.65 23.37 -7.37
C GLY A 251 6.92 23.47 -8.72
N THR A 252 7.54 24.15 -9.72
CA THR A 252 6.94 24.31 -11.05
C THR A 252 6.75 22.94 -11.74
N ILE A 253 7.73 22.05 -11.67
CA ILE A 253 7.62 20.69 -12.22
C ILE A 253 6.52 19.92 -11.50
N THR A 254 6.41 20.04 -10.17
CA THR A 254 5.33 19.42 -9.41
C THR A 254 3.96 19.95 -9.85
N LEU A 255 3.83 21.26 -10.07
CA LEU A 255 2.59 21.87 -10.54
C LEU A 255 2.22 21.39 -11.95
N ILE A 256 3.20 21.34 -12.87
CA ILE A 256 2.99 20.82 -14.23
C ILE A 256 2.58 19.31 -14.18
N THR A 257 3.19 18.54 -13.31
CA THR A 257 2.83 17.13 -13.11
C THR A 257 1.37 16.99 -12.73
N GLU A 258 0.91 17.77 -11.75
CA GLU A 258 -0.48 17.73 -11.30
C GLU A 258 -1.46 18.21 -12.39
N LEU A 259 -1.08 19.24 -13.17
CA LEU A 259 -1.85 19.70 -14.33
C LEU A 259 -1.99 18.62 -15.39
N CYS A 260 -0.90 17.93 -15.73
CA CYS A 260 -0.88 16.87 -16.74
C CYS A 260 -1.66 15.61 -16.31
N GLU A 261 -1.70 15.30 -15.02
CA GLU A 261 -2.47 14.18 -14.48
C GLU A 261 -3.99 14.43 -14.57
N ARG A 262 -4.43 15.69 -14.49
CA ARG A 262 -5.85 16.07 -14.41
C ARG A 262 -6.44 16.64 -15.70
N SER A 263 -5.63 17.27 -16.53
CA SER A 263 -6.09 17.93 -17.76
C SER A 263 -5.40 17.37 -19.00
N PRO A 264 -6.17 16.74 -19.94
CA PRO A 264 -5.62 16.30 -21.22
C PRO A 264 -5.08 17.45 -22.10
N GLU A 265 -5.60 18.65 -21.92
CA GLU A 265 -5.13 19.84 -22.63
C GLU A 265 -3.75 20.25 -22.14
N ALA A 266 -3.55 20.28 -20.83
CA ALA A 266 -2.26 20.52 -20.23
C ALA A 266 -1.23 19.48 -20.68
N LEU A 267 -1.62 18.20 -20.72
CA LEU A 267 -0.76 17.11 -21.22
C LEU A 267 -0.29 17.37 -22.67
N ARG A 268 -1.21 17.72 -23.57
CA ARG A 268 -0.87 18.05 -24.96
C ARG A 268 0.04 19.29 -25.06
N HIS A 269 -0.22 20.30 -24.24
CA HIS A 269 0.58 21.52 -24.20
C HIS A 269 2.02 21.25 -23.75
N PHE A 270 2.20 20.52 -22.64
CA PHE A 270 3.52 20.28 -22.04
C PHE A 270 4.34 19.18 -22.74
N ARG A 271 3.78 18.36 -23.63
CA ARG A 271 4.57 17.46 -24.47
C ARG A 271 5.64 18.18 -25.28
N LYS A 272 5.37 19.40 -25.72
CA LYS A 272 6.34 20.25 -26.44
C LYS A 272 7.57 20.62 -25.61
N VAL A 273 7.49 20.47 -24.30
CA VAL A 273 8.57 20.86 -23.36
C VAL A 273 9.49 19.65 -23.03
N VAL A 274 9.18 18.45 -23.51
CA VAL A 274 9.97 17.24 -23.25
C VAL A 274 11.46 17.42 -23.60
N PRO A 275 11.88 17.99 -24.76
CA PRO A 275 13.29 18.19 -25.08
C PRO A 275 14.00 19.12 -24.08
N GLN A 276 13.29 20.14 -23.59
CA GLN A 276 13.81 21.08 -22.62
C GLN A 276 14.03 20.42 -21.25
N LEU A 277 13.06 19.61 -20.78
CA LEU A 277 13.18 18.85 -19.53
C LEU A 277 14.31 17.82 -19.62
N ALA A 278 14.44 17.16 -20.77
CA ALA A 278 15.53 16.24 -21.06
C ALA A 278 16.91 16.94 -20.97
N GLN A 279 17.04 18.14 -21.51
CA GLN A 279 18.27 18.92 -21.41
C GLN A 279 18.60 19.33 -19.98
N ILE A 280 17.61 19.70 -19.17
CA ILE A 280 17.80 20.03 -17.75
C ILE A 280 18.30 18.80 -17.00
N LEU A 281 17.67 17.64 -17.20
CA LEU A 281 18.06 16.41 -16.55
C LEU A 281 19.49 15.98 -16.96
N ARG A 282 19.81 16.08 -18.24
CA ARG A 282 21.18 15.81 -18.75
C ARG A 282 22.21 16.69 -18.04
N THR A 283 21.94 17.99 -17.90
CA THR A 283 22.83 18.92 -17.21
C THR A 283 23.01 18.55 -15.74
N LEU A 284 21.93 18.15 -15.04
CA LEU A 284 22.00 17.73 -13.63
C LEU A 284 22.86 16.46 -13.45
N VAL A 285 22.77 15.52 -14.38
CA VAL A 285 23.50 14.23 -14.32
C VAL A 285 24.99 14.39 -14.69
N THR A 286 25.32 15.27 -15.66
CA THR A 286 26.68 15.40 -16.19
C THR A 286 27.53 16.46 -15.46
N THR A 287 26.97 17.65 -15.22
CA THR A 287 27.75 18.79 -14.70
C THR A 287 27.48 19.09 -13.23
N GLY A 288 26.35 18.62 -12.70
CA GLY A 288 25.89 19.02 -11.38
C GLY A 288 25.45 20.48 -11.36
N CYS A 289 24.50 20.86 -10.50
CA CYS A 289 23.97 22.22 -10.51
C CYS A 289 24.39 23.07 -9.31
N SER A 290 24.49 22.53 -8.15
CA SER A 290 24.94 23.24 -6.96
C SER A 290 25.32 22.26 -5.85
N THR A 291 26.34 22.62 -5.10
CA THR A 291 26.79 21.84 -3.93
C THR A 291 25.76 21.88 -2.80
N GLU A 292 24.94 22.92 -2.73
CA GLU A 292 23.91 23.10 -1.68
C GLU A 292 22.80 22.07 -1.73
N HIS A 293 22.47 21.55 -2.92
CA HIS A 293 21.36 20.58 -3.14
C HIS A 293 21.88 19.19 -3.47
N SER A 294 23.18 18.97 -3.39
CA SER A 294 23.78 17.64 -3.63
C SER A 294 23.65 16.77 -2.37
N ILE A 295 23.07 15.59 -2.54
CA ILE A 295 22.91 14.59 -1.48
C ILE A 295 23.72 13.36 -1.87
N SER A 296 24.70 13.00 -1.04
CA SER A 296 25.49 11.79 -1.23
C SER A 296 26.16 11.67 -2.61
N GLY A 297 26.61 12.79 -3.19
CA GLY A 297 27.25 12.80 -4.51
C GLY A 297 26.26 12.89 -5.70
N VAL A 298 24.97 12.81 -5.47
CA VAL A 298 23.94 13.01 -6.50
C VAL A 298 23.45 14.45 -6.46
N SER A 299 23.50 15.15 -7.60
CA SER A 299 23.07 16.55 -7.72
C SER A 299 21.55 16.65 -7.72
N ASP A 300 20.98 17.29 -6.72
CA ASP A 300 19.53 17.53 -6.56
C ASP A 300 18.65 16.31 -6.91
N PRO A 301 18.73 15.21 -6.14
CA PRO A 301 18.03 13.97 -6.46
C PRO A 301 16.50 14.15 -6.47
N PHE A 302 15.96 15.05 -5.65
CA PHE A 302 14.51 15.33 -5.64
C PHE A 302 14.04 15.94 -6.94
N LEU A 303 14.82 16.85 -7.51
CA LEU A 303 14.51 17.47 -8.79
C LEU A 303 14.61 16.44 -9.93
N GLN A 304 15.65 15.59 -9.92
CA GLN A 304 15.82 14.51 -10.90
C GLN A 304 14.61 13.56 -10.89
N VAL A 305 14.20 13.11 -9.71
CA VAL A 305 13.04 12.21 -9.54
C VAL A 305 11.75 12.87 -10.06
N GLN A 306 11.52 14.16 -9.73
CA GLN A 306 10.32 14.83 -10.21
C GLN A 306 10.32 15.09 -11.72
N ILE A 307 11.50 15.39 -12.33
CA ILE A 307 11.62 15.49 -13.78
C ILE A 307 11.32 14.14 -14.44
N LEU A 308 11.90 13.04 -13.94
CA LEU A 308 11.66 11.69 -14.44
C LEU A 308 10.18 11.31 -14.34
N ARG A 309 9.53 11.62 -13.22
CA ARG A 309 8.10 11.40 -13.05
C ARG A 309 7.25 12.17 -14.06
N LEU A 310 7.58 13.44 -14.30
CA LEU A 310 6.90 14.25 -15.30
C LEU A 310 7.14 13.70 -16.70
N LEU A 311 8.37 13.34 -17.06
CA LEU A 311 8.73 12.73 -18.33
C LEU A 311 7.97 11.42 -18.57
N ARG A 312 7.80 10.60 -17.53
CA ARG A 312 6.98 9.38 -17.59
C ARG A 312 5.53 9.68 -18.00
N ILE A 313 4.91 10.70 -17.42
CA ILE A 313 3.53 11.08 -17.72
C ILE A 313 3.42 11.63 -19.15
N LEU A 314 4.36 12.49 -19.56
CA LEU A 314 4.36 13.09 -20.89
C LEU A 314 4.66 12.08 -22.00
N GLY A 315 5.52 11.09 -21.74
CA GLY A 315 5.91 10.03 -22.69
C GLY A 315 4.89 8.90 -22.80
N ARG A 316 3.96 8.79 -21.88
CA ARG A 316 2.98 7.72 -21.88
C ARG A 316 2.15 7.74 -23.18
N ASN A 317 2.18 6.65 -23.94
CA ASN A 317 1.48 6.50 -25.24
C ASN A 317 1.84 7.56 -26.29
N HIS A 318 3.06 8.13 -26.24
CA HIS A 318 3.54 9.10 -27.22
C HIS A 318 4.95 8.72 -27.70
N GLU A 319 5.07 8.32 -28.96
CA GLU A 319 6.27 7.72 -29.54
C GLU A 319 7.41 8.73 -29.69
N GLU A 320 7.16 9.88 -30.30
CA GLU A 320 8.13 10.97 -30.49
C GLU A 320 8.78 11.43 -29.18
N SER A 321 7.97 11.60 -28.11
CA SER A 321 8.49 11.93 -26.80
C SER A 321 9.30 10.79 -26.21
N SER A 322 8.93 9.54 -26.45
CA SER A 322 9.64 8.36 -25.96
C SER A 322 11.01 8.20 -26.61
N GLU A 323 11.11 8.45 -27.91
CA GLU A 323 12.37 8.41 -28.66
C GLU A 323 13.37 9.46 -28.16
N THR A 324 12.90 10.70 -27.96
CA THR A 324 13.75 11.79 -27.40
C THR A 324 14.30 11.49 -26.01
N MET A 325 13.63 10.63 -25.24
CA MET A 325 14.03 10.27 -23.88
C MET A 325 14.94 9.05 -23.79
N ASN A 326 14.94 8.14 -24.80
CA ASN A 326 15.62 6.86 -24.72
C ASN A 326 17.12 6.99 -24.39
N ASP A 327 17.86 7.86 -25.09
CA ASP A 327 19.28 8.06 -24.89
C ASP A 327 19.59 8.66 -23.51
N LEU A 328 18.76 9.60 -23.07
CA LEU A 328 18.89 10.21 -21.77
C LEU A 328 18.67 9.21 -20.64
N LEU A 329 17.61 8.40 -20.75
CA LEU A 329 17.30 7.37 -19.75
C LEU A 329 18.40 6.31 -19.67
N ALA A 330 19.01 5.94 -20.81
CA ALA A 330 20.18 5.07 -20.83
C ALA A 330 21.38 5.71 -20.11
N GLN A 331 21.65 7.00 -20.33
CA GLN A 331 22.73 7.73 -19.65
C GLN A 331 22.47 7.82 -18.13
N VAL A 332 21.25 8.14 -17.70
CA VAL A 332 20.90 8.17 -16.29
C VAL A 332 21.06 6.80 -15.64
N ALA A 333 20.60 5.75 -16.31
CA ALA A 333 20.64 4.38 -15.81
C ALA A 333 22.07 3.83 -15.66
N THR A 334 23.02 4.30 -16.51
CA THR A 334 24.41 3.86 -16.47
C THR A 334 25.30 4.70 -15.55
N ASN A 335 25.06 6.01 -15.48
CA ASN A 335 25.93 6.95 -14.77
C ASN A 335 25.57 7.15 -13.29
N THR A 336 24.39 6.69 -12.85
CA THR A 336 23.95 6.90 -11.46
C THR A 336 24.57 5.83 -10.54
N ASP A 337 25.21 6.28 -9.47
CA ASP A 337 25.80 5.40 -8.45
C ASP A 337 24.72 4.73 -7.60
N THR A 338 24.84 3.40 -7.43
CA THR A 338 23.92 2.55 -6.66
C THR A 338 24.34 2.34 -5.20
N SER A 339 25.50 2.89 -4.80
CA SER A 339 26.03 2.68 -3.46
C SER A 339 25.18 3.32 -2.35
N ARG A 340 24.33 4.30 -2.71
CA ARG A 340 23.56 5.10 -1.74
C ARG A 340 22.09 5.26 -2.15
N ASN A 341 21.22 5.45 -1.16
CA ASN A 341 19.76 5.53 -1.33
C ASN A 341 19.31 6.63 -2.29
N ALA A 342 20.01 7.77 -2.35
CA ALA A 342 19.70 8.84 -3.29
C ALA A 342 19.82 8.39 -4.75
N GLY A 343 20.91 7.67 -5.09
CA GLY A 343 21.09 7.10 -6.42
C GLY A 343 20.08 6.00 -6.72
N ASN A 344 19.79 5.14 -5.75
CA ASN A 344 18.76 4.10 -5.90
C ASN A 344 17.37 4.69 -6.17
N ALA A 345 17.02 5.82 -5.55
CA ALA A 345 15.74 6.51 -5.79
C ALA A 345 15.65 7.06 -7.22
N VAL A 346 16.73 7.68 -7.73
CA VAL A 346 16.77 8.16 -9.12
C VAL A 346 16.69 7.00 -10.11
N LEU A 347 17.44 5.92 -9.88
CA LEU A 347 17.39 4.72 -10.72
C LEU A 347 16.03 4.06 -10.70
N PHE A 348 15.38 4.00 -9.54
CA PHE A 348 14.05 3.44 -9.44
C PHE A 348 13.04 4.22 -10.30
N GLU A 349 13.02 5.55 -10.19
CA GLU A 349 12.12 6.37 -11.01
C GLU A 349 12.47 6.30 -12.50
N THR A 350 13.77 6.14 -12.84
CA THR A 350 14.22 5.90 -14.21
C THR A 350 13.64 4.58 -14.76
N VAL A 351 13.72 3.51 -13.97
CA VAL A 351 13.14 2.21 -14.33
C VAL A 351 11.63 2.32 -14.54
N LEU A 352 10.90 2.98 -13.63
CA LEU A 352 9.46 3.20 -13.80
C LEU A 352 9.15 3.98 -15.06
N THR A 353 9.98 4.97 -15.40
CA THR A 353 9.81 5.78 -16.63
C THR A 353 10.01 4.92 -17.86
N ILE A 354 11.09 4.13 -17.91
CA ILE A 354 11.40 3.21 -19.04
C ILE A 354 10.25 2.23 -19.28
N MET A 355 9.60 1.77 -18.22
CA MET A 355 8.54 0.77 -18.28
C MET A 355 7.19 1.34 -18.72
N ASP A 356 6.90 2.59 -18.39
CA ASP A 356 5.63 3.24 -18.71
C ASP A 356 5.62 3.87 -20.11
N ILE A 357 6.79 4.14 -20.70
CA ILE A 357 6.92 4.72 -22.06
C ILE A 357 7.13 3.63 -23.11
N ARG A 358 7.03 3.99 -24.40
CA ARG A 358 7.43 3.11 -25.52
C ARG A 358 8.95 3.11 -25.68
N SER A 359 9.63 2.43 -24.79
CA SER A 359 11.09 2.36 -24.78
C SER A 359 11.65 1.29 -25.73
N ALA A 360 12.90 1.46 -26.15
CA ALA A 360 13.65 0.47 -26.93
C ALA A 360 13.82 -0.84 -26.13
N ALA A 361 13.83 -2.00 -26.80
CA ALA A 361 13.95 -3.30 -26.16
C ALA A 361 15.20 -3.43 -25.29
N GLY A 362 16.35 -2.92 -25.72
CA GLY A 362 17.59 -2.90 -24.95
C GLY A 362 17.48 -2.12 -23.64
N LEU A 363 16.73 -1.02 -23.65
CA LEU A 363 16.50 -0.20 -22.46
C LEU A 363 15.61 -0.91 -21.44
N ARG A 364 14.60 -1.66 -21.87
CA ARG A 364 13.78 -2.52 -21.00
C ARG A 364 14.60 -3.60 -20.32
N VAL A 365 15.48 -4.27 -21.06
CA VAL A 365 16.39 -5.27 -20.49
C VAL A 365 17.30 -4.64 -19.43
N LEU A 366 17.85 -3.43 -19.70
CA LEU A 366 18.64 -2.69 -18.73
C LEU A 366 17.84 -2.39 -17.45
N ALA A 367 16.60 -1.95 -17.59
CA ALA A 367 15.72 -1.67 -16.44
C ALA A 367 15.44 -2.91 -15.60
N VAL A 368 15.16 -4.06 -16.22
CA VAL A 368 14.98 -5.34 -15.50
C VAL A 368 16.27 -5.77 -14.79
N ASN A 369 17.42 -5.59 -15.40
CA ASN A 369 18.72 -5.90 -14.77
C ASN A 369 19.00 -4.98 -13.55
N ILE A 370 18.56 -3.72 -13.58
CA ILE A 370 18.65 -2.82 -12.43
C ILE A 370 17.75 -3.32 -11.29
N LEU A 371 16.53 -3.73 -11.58
CA LEU A 371 15.64 -4.34 -10.57
C LEU A 371 16.22 -5.64 -10.01
N GLY A 372 16.86 -6.47 -10.84
CA GLY A 372 17.58 -7.64 -10.39
C GLY A 372 18.71 -7.30 -9.39
N ARG A 373 19.48 -6.24 -9.65
CA ARG A 373 20.48 -5.74 -8.68
C ARG A 373 19.84 -5.25 -7.38
N PHE A 374 18.68 -4.64 -7.45
CA PHE A 374 17.95 -4.19 -6.26
C PHE A 374 17.44 -5.35 -5.39
N LEU A 375 17.16 -6.53 -5.96
CA LEU A 375 16.80 -7.73 -5.19
C LEU A 375 17.97 -8.22 -4.30
N HIS A 376 19.22 -8.00 -4.71
CA HIS A 376 20.40 -8.36 -3.93
C HIS A 376 20.83 -7.27 -2.93
N ASN A 377 20.08 -6.17 -2.81
CA ASN A 377 20.43 -5.10 -1.88
C ASN A 377 20.19 -5.53 -0.42
N SER A 378 21.02 -5.06 0.49
CA SER A 378 20.88 -5.32 1.93
C SER A 378 19.65 -4.63 2.55
N ASP A 379 19.19 -3.51 1.97
CA ASP A 379 18.01 -2.78 2.45
C ASP A 379 16.71 -3.47 2.01
N ARG A 380 15.92 -3.88 2.99
CA ARG A 380 14.61 -4.54 2.79
C ARG A 380 13.63 -3.68 1.99
N ASN A 381 13.66 -2.36 2.18
CA ASN A 381 12.77 -1.45 1.45
C ASN A 381 13.08 -1.44 -0.05
N ILE A 382 14.36 -1.47 -0.43
CA ILE A 382 14.78 -1.53 -1.83
C ILE A 382 14.34 -2.85 -2.46
N ARG A 383 14.51 -3.98 -1.75
CA ARG A 383 14.02 -5.28 -2.21
C ARG A 383 12.50 -5.32 -2.38
N TYR A 384 11.74 -4.75 -1.43
CA TYR A 384 10.28 -4.64 -1.53
C TYR A 384 9.83 -3.86 -2.76
N VAL A 385 10.47 -2.73 -3.01
CA VAL A 385 10.18 -1.89 -4.18
C VAL A 385 10.53 -2.61 -5.48
N ALA A 386 11.64 -3.36 -5.51
CA ALA A 386 12.03 -4.18 -6.66
C ALA A 386 11.01 -5.28 -6.95
N LEU A 387 10.60 -6.06 -5.94
CA LEU A 387 9.57 -7.10 -6.08
C LEU A 387 8.25 -6.53 -6.58
N THR A 388 7.81 -5.40 -6.03
CA THR A 388 6.57 -4.73 -6.45
C THR A 388 6.64 -4.26 -7.91
N SER A 389 7.80 -3.76 -8.34
CA SER A 389 8.00 -3.31 -9.72
C SER A 389 8.07 -4.48 -10.70
N LEU A 390 8.75 -5.57 -10.34
CA LEU A 390 8.80 -6.80 -11.12
C LEU A 390 7.42 -7.43 -11.27
N LEU A 391 6.59 -7.39 -10.21
CA LEU A 391 5.21 -7.89 -10.28
C LEU A 391 4.35 -7.13 -11.31
N ARG A 392 4.54 -5.82 -11.42
CA ARG A 392 3.88 -5.04 -12.49
C ARG A 392 4.40 -5.39 -13.87
N LEU A 393 5.69 -5.69 -13.98
CA LEU A 393 6.36 -6.03 -15.23
C LEU A 393 5.99 -7.39 -15.79
N VAL A 394 5.76 -8.38 -14.94
CA VAL A 394 5.37 -9.74 -15.37
C VAL A 394 4.21 -9.72 -16.35
N GLN A 395 3.27 -8.77 -16.22
CA GLN A 395 2.12 -8.64 -17.11
C GLN A 395 2.50 -8.18 -18.53
N SER A 396 3.59 -7.43 -18.69
CA SER A 396 4.04 -6.89 -19.98
C SER A 396 5.21 -7.67 -20.59
N ASP A 397 6.15 -8.14 -19.78
CA ASP A 397 7.35 -8.87 -20.21
C ASP A 397 7.71 -9.99 -19.23
N HIS A 398 6.99 -11.09 -19.33
CA HIS A 398 7.18 -12.27 -18.50
C HIS A 398 8.58 -12.89 -18.65
N SER A 399 9.12 -12.91 -19.89
CA SER A 399 10.39 -13.58 -20.20
C SER A 399 11.59 -12.90 -19.55
N ALA A 400 11.59 -11.57 -19.48
CA ALA A 400 12.66 -10.80 -18.85
C ALA A 400 12.71 -11.04 -17.34
N VAL A 401 11.54 -11.11 -16.69
CA VAL A 401 11.45 -11.32 -15.24
C VAL A 401 11.83 -12.75 -14.84
N GLN A 402 11.57 -13.76 -15.68
CA GLN A 402 11.94 -15.16 -15.43
C GLN A 402 13.43 -15.36 -15.13
N ARG A 403 14.31 -14.50 -15.63
CA ARG A 403 15.76 -14.59 -15.37
C ARG A 403 16.10 -14.41 -13.89
N HIS A 404 15.27 -13.67 -13.15
CA HIS A 404 15.46 -13.37 -11.74
C HIS A 404 14.68 -14.31 -10.80
N ARG A 405 14.06 -15.36 -11.36
CA ARG A 405 13.27 -16.35 -10.59
C ARG A 405 14.02 -16.90 -9.37
N PRO A 406 15.29 -17.35 -9.45
CA PRO A 406 15.98 -17.91 -8.29
C PRO A 406 16.03 -16.92 -7.13
N THR A 407 16.42 -15.67 -7.41
CA THR A 407 16.50 -14.61 -6.40
C THR A 407 15.13 -14.26 -5.79
N VAL A 408 14.07 -14.34 -6.59
CA VAL A 408 12.69 -14.12 -6.10
C VAL A 408 12.28 -15.23 -5.13
N VAL A 409 12.64 -16.48 -5.43
CA VAL A 409 12.37 -17.64 -4.55
C VAL A 409 13.17 -17.51 -3.24
N GLU A 410 14.42 -17.06 -3.28
CA GLU A 410 15.22 -16.77 -2.07
C GLU A 410 14.51 -15.73 -1.17
N CYS A 411 13.84 -14.74 -1.75
CA CYS A 411 13.09 -13.74 -1.00
C CYS A 411 11.83 -14.31 -0.28
N LEU A 412 11.36 -15.52 -0.59
CA LEU A 412 10.29 -16.18 0.16
C LEU A 412 10.70 -16.50 1.60
N GLN A 413 11.98 -16.85 1.80
CA GLN A 413 12.52 -17.28 3.10
C GLN A 413 12.88 -16.10 4.03
N GLU A 414 12.60 -14.88 3.62
CA GLU A 414 12.86 -13.68 4.44
C GLU A 414 11.98 -13.62 5.69
N THR A 415 12.55 -13.07 6.75
CA THR A 415 11.83 -12.92 8.04
C THR A 415 10.72 -11.86 8.02
N ASP A 416 10.73 -10.98 7.02
CA ASP A 416 9.74 -9.90 6.88
C ASP A 416 8.53 -10.39 6.07
N ALA A 417 7.37 -10.48 6.74
CA ALA A 417 6.12 -10.92 6.14
C ALA A 417 5.69 -10.08 4.90
N SER A 418 6.05 -8.80 4.86
CA SER A 418 5.73 -7.93 3.72
C SER A 418 6.53 -8.31 2.48
N LEU A 419 7.81 -8.64 2.65
CA LEU A 419 8.69 -9.10 1.59
C LEU A 419 8.27 -10.48 1.09
N SER A 420 8.05 -11.43 2.01
CA SER A 420 7.62 -12.79 1.67
C SER A 420 6.28 -12.79 0.93
N ARG A 421 5.35 -11.92 1.30
CA ARG A 421 4.07 -11.75 0.58
C ARG A 421 4.29 -11.31 -0.87
N ARG A 422 5.12 -10.28 -1.10
CA ARG A 422 5.42 -9.80 -2.45
C ARG A 422 6.21 -10.82 -3.27
N ALA A 423 7.12 -11.54 -2.63
CA ALA A 423 7.84 -12.63 -3.27
C ALA A 423 6.90 -13.78 -3.66
N LEU A 424 5.94 -14.13 -2.79
CA LEU A 424 4.91 -15.15 -3.07
C LEU A 424 4.04 -14.74 -4.27
N GLU A 425 3.49 -13.51 -4.27
CA GLU A 425 2.69 -12.99 -5.37
C GLU A 425 3.45 -13.04 -6.71
N LEU A 426 4.73 -12.62 -6.68
CA LEU A 426 5.58 -12.65 -7.87
C LEU A 426 5.93 -14.08 -8.29
N SER A 427 6.26 -14.96 -7.35
CA SER A 427 6.57 -16.36 -7.62
C SER A 427 5.38 -17.07 -8.29
N LEU A 428 4.16 -16.87 -7.79
CA LEU A 428 2.92 -17.40 -8.38
C LEU A 428 2.67 -16.83 -9.79
N ALA A 429 2.94 -15.54 -10.00
CA ALA A 429 2.82 -14.91 -11.32
C ALA A 429 3.86 -15.42 -12.33
N LEU A 430 4.99 -15.96 -11.87
CA LEU A 430 6.05 -16.51 -12.71
C LEU A 430 5.85 -17.98 -13.07
N VAL A 431 4.88 -18.67 -12.49
CA VAL A 431 4.57 -20.07 -12.84
C VAL A 431 4.09 -20.17 -14.29
N ASN A 432 4.64 -21.10 -15.01
CA ASN A 432 4.24 -21.46 -16.38
C ASN A 432 4.36 -22.96 -16.61
N GLY A 433 3.87 -23.45 -17.75
CA GLY A 433 3.88 -24.89 -18.07
C GLY A 433 5.28 -25.53 -18.14
N SER A 434 6.34 -24.75 -18.36
CA SER A 434 7.70 -25.29 -18.43
C SER A 434 8.40 -25.37 -17.08
N ASN A 435 8.03 -24.50 -16.11
CA ASN A 435 8.70 -24.42 -14.81
C ASN A 435 7.83 -24.91 -13.63
N VAL A 436 6.56 -25.29 -13.90
CA VAL A 436 5.58 -25.60 -12.86
C VAL A 436 6.07 -26.63 -11.86
N ARG A 437 6.78 -27.68 -12.29
CA ARG A 437 7.28 -28.72 -11.38
C ARG A 437 8.27 -28.16 -10.36
N ALA A 438 9.28 -27.44 -10.82
CA ALA A 438 10.30 -26.86 -9.96
C ALA A 438 9.72 -25.77 -9.05
N MET A 439 8.85 -24.90 -9.59
CA MET A 439 8.24 -23.83 -8.78
C MET A 439 7.29 -24.37 -7.71
N MET A 440 6.56 -25.45 -8.01
CA MET A 440 5.66 -26.05 -7.03
C MET A 440 6.41 -26.71 -5.88
N GLN A 441 7.56 -27.32 -6.12
CA GLN A 441 8.40 -27.86 -5.04
C GLN A 441 8.82 -26.77 -4.08
N GLU A 442 9.28 -25.63 -4.60
CA GLU A 442 9.67 -24.48 -3.77
C GLU A 442 8.48 -23.85 -3.01
N LEU A 443 7.33 -23.73 -3.67
CA LEU A 443 6.12 -23.19 -3.06
C LEU A 443 5.53 -24.12 -2.00
N GLN A 444 5.61 -25.43 -2.20
CA GLN A 444 5.20 -26.42 -1.20
C GLN A 444 6.13 -26.41 0.02
N ALA A 445 7.45 -26.37 -0.19
CA ALA A 445 8.41 -26.20 0.89
C ALA A 445 8.19 -24.88 1.67
N PHE A 446 7.84 -23.80 0.97
CA PHE A 446 7.45 -22.55 1.62
C PHE A 446 6.14 -22.70 2.41
N LEU A 447 5.13 -23.42 1.90
CA LEU A 447 3.86 -23.62 2.58
C LEU A 447 4.02 -24.30 3.95
N GLU A 448 4.99 -25.22 4.08
CA GLU A 448 5.29 -25.89 5.34
C GLU A 448 5.85 -24.93 6.40
N SER A 449 6.66 -23.98 5.99
CA SER A 449 7.39 -23.06 6.87
C SER A 449 6.79 -21.66 6.98
N CYS A 450 5.80 -21.29 6.14
CA CYS A 450 5.29 -19.94 6.03
C CYS A 450 4.50 -19.47 7.27
N PRO A 451 4.47 -18.13 7.52
CA PRO A 451 3.64 -17.54 8.57
C PRO A 451 2.16 -17.84 8.37
N PRO A 452 1.37 -17.97 9.47
CA PRO A 452 -0.06 -18.30 9.40
C PRO A 452 -0.87 -17.37 8.48
N ASP A 453 -0.51 -16.08 8.48
CA ASP A 453 -1.19 -15.04 7.68
C ASP A 453 -1.03 -15.22 6.17
N LEU A 454 -0.02 -15.96 5.72
CA LEU A 454 0.27 -16.22 4.30
C LEU A 454 -0.16 -17.61 3.83
N ARG A 455 -0.50 -18.51 4.75
CA ARG A 455 -0.87 -19.90 4.40
C ARG A 455 -2.06 -19.98 3.47
N ALA A 456 -3.10 -19.21 3.72
CA ALA A 456 -4.30 -19.19 2.90
C ALA A 456 -4.02 -18.69 1.47
N ASP A 457 -3.22 -17.60 1.36
CA ASP A 457 -2.85 -17.02 0.07
C ASP A 457 -1.94 -17.98 -0.72
N CYS A 458 -0.99 -18.63 -0.03
CA CYS A 458 -0.07 -19.60 -0.62
C CYS A 458 -0.83 -20.85 -1.11
N ALA A 459 -1.65 -21.47 -0.27
CA ALA A 459 -2.44 -22.64 -0.61
C ALA A 459 -3.36 -22.36 -1.80
N SER A 460 -4.11 -21.26 -1.77
CA SER A 460 -5.00 -20.86 -2.88
C SER A 460 -4.21 -20.59 -4.17
N GLY A 461 -3.05 -19.97 -4.07
CA GLY A 461 -2.17 -19.71 -5.21
C GLY A 461 -1.62 -20.98 -5.85
N ILE A 462 -1.18 -21.96 -5.04
CA ILE A 462 -0.70 -23.27 -5.51
C ILE A 462 -1.82 -24.01 -6.22
N LEU A 463 -3.03 -24.06 -5.64
CA LEU A 463 -4.18 -24.74 -6.23
C LEU A 463 -4.56 -24.15 -7.60
N LEU A 464 -4.63 -22.83 -7.70
CA LEU A 464 -4.92 -22.13 -8.96
C LEU A 464 -3.83 -22.36 -10.02
N ALA A 465 -2.57 -22.36 -9.61
CA ALA A 465 -1.46 -22.61 -10.53
C ALA A 465 -1.43 -24.09 -10.97
N ALA A 466 -1.72 -25.04 -10.09
CA ALA A 466 -1.86 -26.45 -10.43
C ALA A 466 -3.02 -26.69 -11.40
N GLU A 467 -4.18 -26.11 -11.17
CA GLU A 467 -5.34 -26.19 -12.07
C GLU A 467 -5.01 -25.71 -13.48
N ARG A 468 -4.25 -24.62 -13.59
CA ARG A 468 -3.92 -23.98 -14.87
C ARG A 468 -2.81 -24.66 -15.64
N PHE A 469 -1.79 -25.18 -14.97
CA PHE A 469 -0.53 -25.63 -15.57
C PHE A 469 -0.15 -27.08 -15.27
N ALA A 470 -1.05 -27.90 -14.71
CA ALA A 470 -0.74 -29.29 -14.40
C ALA A 470 -0.30 -30.08 -15.63
N PRO A 471 0.86 -30.72 -15.61
CA PRO A 471 1.36 -31.49 -16.75
C PRO A 471 0.60 -32.82 -16.91
N THR A 472 0.17 -33.45 -15.80
CA THR A 472 -0.60 -34.70 -15.77
C THR A 472 -1.66 -34.66 -14.66
N LYS A 473 -2.76 -35.38 -14.83
CA LYS A 473 -3.81 -35.49 -13.81
C LYS A 473 -3.28 -36.08 -12.48
N ARG A 474 -2.37 -37.05 -12.56
CA ARG A 474 -1.73 -37.65 -11.39
C ARG A 474 -0.95 -36.60 -10.59
N TRP A 475 -0.09 -35.87 -11.25
CA TRP A 475 0.68 -34.77 -10.61
C TRP A 475 -0.24 -33.71 -9.98
N HIS A 476 -1.36 -33.41 -10.64
CA HIS A 476 -2.34 -32.45 -10.12
C HIS A 476 -2.97 -32.98 -8.81
N ILE A 477 -3.40 -34.24 -8.78
CA ILE A 477 -3.95 -34.90 -7.58
C ILE A 477 -2.92 -34.89 -6.46
N ASP A 478 -1.68 -35.27 -6.72
CA ASP A 478 -0.61 -35.28 -5.71
C ASP A 478 -0.33 -33.91 -5.14
N THR A 479 -0.33 -32.87 -6.00
CA THR A 479 -0.12 -31.47 -5.57
C THR A 479 -1.25 -30.99 -4.66
N ILE A 480 -2.51 -31.26 -5.02
CA ILE A 480 -3.66 -30.89 -4.19
C ILE A 480 -3.63 -31.65 -2.87
N LEU A 481 -3.34 -32.95 -2.89
CA LEU A 481 -3.23 -33.76 -1.68
C LEU A 481 -2.18 -33.20 -0.72
N HIS A 482 -1.01 -32.83 -1.23
CA HIS A 482 0.03 -32.23 -0.41
C HIS A 482 -0.44 -30.88 0.23
N VAL A 483 -1.15 -30.06 -0.51
CA VAL A 483 -1.71 -28.81 0.05
C VAL A 483 -2.77 -29.09 1.11
N LEU A 484 -3.63 -30.10 0.90
CA LEU A 484 -4.67 -30.47 1.86
C LEU A 484 -4.10 -31.08 3.13
N THR A 485 -3.00 -31.85 3.05
CA THR A 485 -2.32 -32.39 4.23
C THR A 485 -1.61 -31.33 5.03
N THR A 486 -0.96 -30.37 4.36
CA THR A 486 -0.13 -29.34 5.04
C THR A 486 -0.94 -28.14 5.56
N ALA A 487 -1.93 -27.69 4.79
CA ALA A 487 -2.68 -26.47 5.06
C ALA A 487 -4.19 -26.59 4.82
N GLY A 488 -4.76 -27.78 4.97
CA GLY A 488 -6.18 -28.04 4.67
C GLY A 488 -7.16 -27.11 5.38
N THR A 489 -6.87 -26.71 6.63
CA THR A 489 -7.70 -25.76 7.40
C THR A 489 -7.78 -24.37 6.79
N HIS A 490 -6.85 -24.01 5.90
CA HIS A 490 -6.78 -22.71 5.22
C HIS A 490 -7.25 -22.76 3.76
N VAL A 491 -7.64 -23.95 3.28
CA VAL A 491 -8.12 -24.18 1.92
C VAL A 491 -9.62 -23.88 1.84
N ARG A 492 -10.07 -23.32 0.72
CA ARG A 492 -11.49 -23.05 0.47
C ARG A 492 -12.25 -24.33 0.17
N ASP A 493 -13.53 -24.36 0.50
CA ASP A 493 -14.41 -25.50 0.24
C ASP A 493 -14.50 -25.87 -1.25
N ASP A 494 -14.27 -24.93 -2.15
CA ASP A 494 -14.24 -25.16 -3.60
C ASP A 494 -13.17 -26.21 -4.01
N ALA A 495 -12.08 -26.29 -3.28
CA ALA A 495 -11.00 -27.24 -3.57
C ALA A 495 -11.42 -28.69 -3.34
N VAL A 496 -12.29 -28.94 -2.35
CA VAL A 496 -12.88 -30.28 -2.10
C VAL A 496 -13.73 -30.72 -3.29
N ALA A 497 -14.59 -29.81 -3.79
CA ALA A 497 -15.44 -30.10 -4.95
C ALA A 497 -14.61 -30.30 -6.21
N ASN A 498 -13.60 -29.48 -6.45
CA ASN A 498 -12.71 -29.57 -7.62
C ASN A 498 -11.91 -30.86 -7.62
N LEU A 499 -11.34 -31.28 -6.47
CA LEU A 499 -10.59 -32.52 -6.36
C LEU A 499 -11.51 -33.74 -6.55
N THR A 500 -12.70 -33.71 -5.96
CA THR A 500 -13.72 -34.75 -6.15
C THR A 500 -14.08 -34.93 -7.62
N GLN A 501 -14.30 -33.82 -8.34
CA GLN A 501 -14.60 -33.83 -9.77
C GLN A 501 -13.40 -34.31 -10.60
N LEU A 502 -12.19 -33.92 -10.26
CA LEU A 502 -10.97 -34.33 -10.92
C LEU A 502 -10.75 -35.85 -10.81
N ILE A 503 -10.90 -36.40 -9.60
CA ILE A 503 -10.78 -37.85 -9.34
C ILE A 503 -11.89 -38.57 -10.09
N GLY A 504 -13.15 -38.14 -9.98
CA GLY A 504 -14.29 -38.77 -10.65
C GLY A 504 -14.15 -38.83 -12.18
N GLY A 505 -13.50 -37.82 -12.78
CA GLY A 505 -13.20 -37.76 -14.23
C GLY A 505 -11.94 -38.52 -14.68
N ALA A 506 -11.25 -39.22 -13.79
CA ALA A 506 -9.96 -39.87 -14.07
C ALA A 506 -10.01 -41.39 -13.66
N GLN A 507 -10.73 -42.20 -14.41
CA GLN A 507 -10.96 -43.62 -14.08
C GLN A 507 -9.65 -44.41 -13.85
N GLU A 508 -8.61 -44.10 -14.63
CA GLU A 508 -7.29 -44.75 -14.52
C GLU A 508 -6.60 -44.49 -13.17
N LEU A 509 -6.99 -43.42 -12.49
CA LEU A 509 -6.35 -42.95 -11.25
C LEU A 509 -7.19 -43.25 -9.99
N HIS A 510 -8.37 -43.92 -10.11
CA HIS A 510 -9.23 -44.17 -8.95
C HIS A 510 -8.52 -45.01 -7.88
N ALA A 511 -7.90 -46.11 -8.27
CA ALA A 511 -7.16 -47.00 -7.37
C ALA A 511 -5.97 -46.29 -6.70
N TYR A 512 -5.23 -45.50 -7.47
CA TYR A 512 -4.13 -44.67 -6.95
C TYR A 512 -4.63 -43.66 -5.93
N SER A 513 -5.67 -42.88 -6.29
CA SER A 513 -6.20 -41.80 -5.47
C SER A 513 -6.78 -42.28 -4.15
N VAL A 514 -7.57 -43.40 -4.20
CA VAL A 514 -8.19 -43.98 -2.99
C VAL A 514 -7.11 -44.39 -2.00
N ARG A 515 -6.06 -45.05 -2.48
CA ARG A 515 -4.97 -45.50 -1.62
C ARG A 515 -4.19 -44.33 -0.98
N ARG A 516 -3.82 -43.31 -1.78
CA ARG A 516 -3.13 -42.14 -1.26
C ARG A 516 -3.97 -41.43 -0.23
N LEU A 517 -5.26 -41.25 -0.47
CA LEU A 517 -6.20 -40.63 0.46
C LEU A 517 -6.42 -41.46 1.72
N TYR A 518 -6.49 -42.80 1.61
CA TYR A 518 -6.58 -43.66 2.77
C TYR A 518 -5.36 -43.54 3.67
N ASN A 519 -4.15 -43.58 3.13
CA ASN A 519 -2.93 -43.44 3.89
C ASN A 519 -2.87 -42.07 4.57
N ALA A 520 -3.16 -40.98 3.85
CA ALA A 520 -3.19 -39.63 4.41
C ALA A 520 -4.25 -39.49 5.52
N LEU A 521 -5.42 -40.13 5.38
CA LEU A 521 -6.46 -40.11 6.40
C LEU A 521 -6.06 -40.92 7.65
N ALA A 522 -5.33 -42.01 7.46
CA ALA A 522 -4.84 -42.86 8.57
C ALA A 522 -3.78 -42.10 9.41
N GLU A 523 -2.94 -41.29 8.77
CA GLU A 523 -1.92 -40.46 9.41
C GLU A 523 -2.51 -39.25 10.17
N ASP A 524 -3.39 -38.45 9.53
CA ASP A 524 -3.95 -37.24 10.13
C ASP A 524 -5.44 -37.07 9.81
N ILE A 525 -6.24 -36.93 10.88
CA ILE A 525 -7.68 -36.64 10.82
C ILE A 525 -8.02 -35.17 11.04
N SER A 526 -7.04 -34.35 11.34
CA SER A 526 -7.27 -32.94 11.72
C SER A 526 -7.70 -32.05 10.55
N GLN A 527 -7.22 -32.36 9.34
CA GLN A 527 -7.44 -31.58 8.13
C GLN A 527 -8.81 -31.87 7.50
N GLN A 528 -9.82 -31.08 7.86
CA GLN A 528 -11.21 -31.32 7.48
C GLN A 528 -11.45 -31.49 5.97
N PRO A 529 -10.90 -30.63 5.08
CA PRO A 529 -11.06 -30.79 3.63
C PRO A 529 -10.46 -32.10 3.10
N LEU A 530 -9.31 -32.53 3.64
CA LEU A 530 -8.70 -33.81 3.30
C LEU A 530 -9.62 -34.98 3.69
N VAL A 531 -10.13 -34.94 4.93
CA VAL A 531 -11.02 -35.97 5.46
C VAL A 531 -12.30 -36.09 4.63
N GLN A 532 -12.87 -34.98 4.18
CA GLN A 532 -14.08 -34.98 3.33
C GLN A 532 -13.83 -35.65 1.99
N VAL A 533 -12.74 -35.31 1.30
CA VAL A 533 -12.39 -35.95 0.01
C VAL A 533 -12.04 -37.42 0.21
N ALA A 534 -11.28 -37.73 1.26
CA ALA A 534 -10.90 -39.13 1.56
C ALA A 534 -12.15 -40.01 1.87
N ALA A 535 -13.04 -39.51 2.72
CA ALA A 535 -14.29 -40.22 3.02
C ALA A 535 -15.14 -40.43 1.76
N TRP A 536 -15.28 -39.38 0.93
CA TRP A 536 -15.99 -39.50 -0.34
C TRP A 536 -15.35 -40.57 -1.26
N CYS A 537 -14.04 -40.52 -1.43
CA CYS A 537 -13.29 -41.39 -2.33
C CYS A 537 -13.32 -42.86 -1.84
N ILE A 538 -13.18 -43.08 -0.54
CA ILE A 538 -13.31 -44.41 0.08
C ILE A 538 -14.73 -44.96 -0.12
N GLY A 539 -15.75 -44.10 0.03
CA GLY A 539 -17.14 -44.50 -0.23
C GLY A 539 -17.41 -44.91 -1.68
N GLU A 540 -16.79 -44.19 -2.66
CA GLU A 540 -17.00 -44.49 -4.10
C GLU A 540 -16.13 -45.64 -4.64
N TYR A 541 -14.92 -45.79 -4.15
CA TYR A 541 -13.90 -46.69 -4.74
C TYR A 541 -13.25 -47.60 -3.70
N GLY A 542 -13.91 -47.87 -2.57
CA GLY A 542 -13.36 -48.66 -1.50
C GLY A 542 -13.17 -50.17 -1.89
N ASP A 543 -13.91 -50.64 -2.87
CA ASP A 543 -13.72 -51.95 -3.49
C ASP A 543 -12.32 -52.09 -4.12
N LEU A 544 -11.85 -51.08 -4.82
CA LEU A 544 -10.51 -51.05 -5.42
C LEU A 544 -9.39 -51.08 -4.36
N LEU A 545 -9.65 -50.58 -3.16
CA LEU A 545 -8.68 -50.58 -2.06
C LEU A 545 -8.42 -52.05 -1.55
N LEU A 546 -9.44 -52.86 -1.59
CA LEU A 546 -9.40 -54.28 -1.12
C LEU A 546 -8.84 -55.24 -2.17
N GLU A 547 -8.94 -54.93 -3.47
CA GLU A 547 -8.48 -55.80 -4.56
C GLU A 547 -6.95 -55.95 -4.66
N GLY A 548 -6.19 -55.04 -4.02
CA GLY A 548 -4.74 -55.19 -3.79
C GLY A 548 -3.81 -55.14 -5.02
N ASN A 549 -4.35 -55.05 -6.23
CA ASN A 549 -3.59 -55.06 -7.49
C ASN A 549 -3.06 -53.68 -7.86
N PHE A 550 -1.94 -53.29 -7.28
CA PHE A 550 -1.29 -52.03 -7.57
C PHE A 550 0.10 -52.28 -8.16
N GLU A 551 0.29 -51.95 -9.42
CA GLU A 551 1.54 -52.20 -10.15
C GLU A 551 2.75 -51.33 -9.67
N GLU A 552 2.53 -50.26 -8.92
CA GLU A 552 3.59 -49.26 -8.64
C GLU A 552 3.88 -48.99 -7.16
N ILE A 553 3.14 -49.57 -6.20
CA ILE A 553 3.31 -49.26 -4.76
C ILE A 553 3.26 -50.57 -3.97
N GLU A 554 4.02 -50.65 -2.86
CA GLU A 554 4.03 -51.82 -1.98
C GLU A 554 2.62 -52.34 -1.67
N PRO A 555 2.39 -53.68 -1.75
CA PRO A 555 1.07 -54.26 -1.52
C PRO A 555 0.63 -54.00 -0.09
N LEU A 556 -0.30 -53.11 0.10
CA LEU A 556 -0.95 -52.88 1.38
C LEU A 556 -2.20 -53.78 1.40
N GLN A 557 -2.21 -54.79 2.20
CA GLN A 557 -3.42 -55.59 2.47
C GLN A 557 -4.20 -54.82 3.53
N VAL A 558 -5.27 -54.13 3.10
CA VAL A 558 -6.20 -53.44 3.99
C VAL A 558 -7.41 -54.30 4.18
N ASP A 559 -7.77 -54.60 5.42
CA ASP A 559 -8.97 -55.36 5.75
C ASP A 559 -10.22 -54.45 5.74
N GLU A 560 -11.38 -55.05 5.40
CA GLU A 560 -12.68 -54.34 5.47
C GLU A 560 -12.92 -53.71 6.86
N GLU A 561 -12.50 -54.41 7.92
CA GLU A 561 -12.65 -53.94 9.31
C GLU A 561 -11.81 -52.71 9.60
N GLU A 562 -10.61 -52.60 9.03
CA GLU A 562 -9.73 -51.43 9.19
C GLU A 562 -10.32 -50.16 8.52
N VAL A 563 -10.90 -50.32 7.33
CA VAL A 563 -11.57 -49.21 6.62
C VAL A 563 -12.77 -48.70 7.43
N LEU A 564 -13.59 -49.62 7.96
CA LEU A 564 -14.73 -49.25 8.80
C LEU A 564 -14.29 -48.57 10.10
N ALA A 565 -13.26 -49.12 10.76
CA ALA A 565 -12.72 -48.56 11.99
C ALA A 565 -12.16 -47.15 11.78
N LEU A 566 -11.53 -46.87 10.63
CA LEU A 566 -11.03 -45.55 10.28
C LEU A 566 -12.17 -44.52 10.10
N LEU A 567 -13.23 -44.88 9.39
CA LEU A 567 -14.41 -44.03 9.22
C LEU A 567 -15.16 -43.80 10.55
N GLU A 568 -15.26 -44.81 11.41
CA GLU A 568 -15.81 -44.68 12.76
C GLU A 568 -14.98 -43.73 13.60
N LYS A 569 -13.66 -43.79 13.53
CA LYS A 569 -12.75 -42.86 14.19
C LYS A 569 -12.99 -41.42 13.73
N VAL A 570 -13.22 -41.18 12.43
CA VAL A 570 -13.60 -39.88 11.90
C VAL A 570 -14.93 -39.39 12.47
N LEU A 571 -15.93 -40.26 12.54
CA LEU A 571 -17.26 -39.93 13.07
C LEU A 571 -17.23 -39.59 14.58
N GLN A 572 -16.42 -40.32 15.35
CA GLN A 572 -16.29 -40.13 16.80
C GLN A 572 -15.38 -38.97 17.18
N SER A 573 -14.53 -38.52 16.24
CA SER A 573 -13.59 -37.42 16.52
C SER A 573 -14.32 -36.10 16.84
N HIS A 574 -13.91 -35.46 17.92
CA HIS A 574 -14.38 -34.13 18.30
C HIS A 574 -13.88 -33.03 17.34
N MET A 575 -12.83 -33.31 16.57
CA MET A 575 -12.29 -32.38 15.54
C MET A 575 -13.17 -32.36 14.28
N SER A 576 -13.99 -33.39 14.05
CA SER A 576 -14.79 -33.52 12.84
C SER A 576 -15.99 -32.56 12.86
N LEU A 577 -16.08 -31.73 11.83
CA LEU A 577 -17.22 -30.83 11.60
C LEU A 577 -18.47 -31.64 11.21
N PRO A 578 -19.70 -31.12 11.39
CA PRO A 578 -20.93 -31.76 10.94
C PRO A 578 -20.91 -32.18 9.47
N ALA A 579 -20.42 -31.28 8.59
CA ALA A 579 -20.25 -31.59 7.17
C ALA A 579 -19.35 -32.82 6.93
N THR A 580 -18.20 -32.88 7.62
CA THR A 580 -17.24 -33.98 7.52
C THR A 580 -17.88 -35.32 7.98
N ARG A 581 -18.63 -35.29 9.08
CA ARG A 581 -19.40 -36.45 9.55
C ARG A 581 -20.45 -36.89 8.53
N GLY A 582 -21.09 -35.93 7.85
CA GLY A 582 -22.02 -36.20 6.77
C GLY A 582 -21.38 -36.95 5.60
N TYR A 583 -20.15 -36.54 5.20
CA TYR A 583 -19.36 -37.28 4.19
C TYR A 583 -19.04 -38.72 4.66
N ALA A 584 -18.58 -38.88 5.89
CA ALA A 584 -18.24 -40.21 6.44
C ALA A 584 -19.46 -41.09 6.57
N LEU A 585 -20.61 -40.56 7.01
CA LEU A 585 -21.87 -41.33 7.08
C LEU A 585 -22.36 -41.80 5.70
N THR A 586 -22.24 -40.89 4.70
CA THR A 586 -22.56 -41.24 3.29
C THR A 586 -21.59 -42.28 2.72
N ALA A 587 -20.31 -42.20 3.07
CA ALA A 587 -19.31 -43.21 2.68
C ALA A 587 -19.65 -44.57 3.25
N LEU A 588 -20.00 -44.69 4.53
CA LEU A 588 -20.45 -45.96 5.14
C LEU A 588 -21.66 -46.53 4.43
N MET A 589 -22.64 -45.68 4.05
CA MET A 589 -23.80 -46.13 3.29
C MET A 589 -23.42 -46.74 1.94
N LYS A 590 -22.50 -46.10 1.21
CA LYS A 590 -22.02 -46.62 -0.09
C LYS A 590 -21.21 -47.92 0.08
N LEU A 591 -20.33 -47.97 1.08
CA LEU A 591 -19.55 -49.16 1.39
C LEU A 591 -20.44 -50.36 1.73
N SER A 592 -21.60 -50.15 2.36
CA SER A 592 -22.54 -51.24 2.65
C SER A 592 -23.03 -52.05 1.42
N THR A 593 -22.86 -51.50 0.22
CA THR A 593 -23.21 -52.18 -1.04
C THR A 593 -22.01 -52.74 -1.79
N ARG A 594 -20.80 -52.35 -1.39
CA ARG A 594 -19.54 -52.71 -2.06
C ARG A 594 -18.73 -53.73 -1.28
N LEU A 595 -18.84 -53.72 0.05
CA LEU A 595 -18.18 -54.69 0.92
C LEU A 595 -18.94 -55.98 0.94
N ARG A 596 -18.22 -57.11 1.06
CA ARG A 596 -18.78 -58.47 1.12
C ARG A 596 -19.14 -58.90 2.54
N GLY A 597 -18.67 -58.16 3.56
CA GLY A 597 -18.86 -58.46 4.96
C GLY A 597 -20.28 -58.17 5.48
N ASP A 598 -20.50 -58.44 6.77
CA ASP A 598 -21.79 -58.24 7.43
C ASP A 598 -22.08 -56.75 7.65
N ASN A 599 -23.16 -56.27 7.08
CA ASN A 599 -23.62 -54.88 7.19
C ASN A 599 -24.13 -54.47 8.59
N ASN A 600 -24.16 -55.38 9.55
CA ASN A 600 -24.69 -55.12 10.89
C ASN A 600 -23.90 -54.01 11.63
N ARG A 601 -22.57 -53.97 11.48
CA ARG A 601 -21.72 -52.94 12.06
C ARG A 601 -22.07 -51.55 11.48
N ILE A 602 -22.22 -51.43 10.16
CA ILE A 602 -22.61 -50.18 9.50
C ILE A 602 -24.00 -49.72 9.97
N ARG A 603 -24.96 -50.65 10.08
CA ARG A 603 -26.32 -50.34 10.59
C ARG A 603 -26.30 -49.79 12.02
N GLN A 604 -25.48 -50.37 12.89
CA GLN A 604 -25.33 -49.91 14.27
C GLN A 604 -24.79 -48.50 14.31
N VAL A 605 -23.73 -48.20 13.55
CA VAL A 605 -23.14 -46.86 13.49
C VAL A 605 -24.15 -45.84 12.95
N VAL A 606 -24.86 -46.15 11.86
CA VAL A 606 -25.88 -45.25 11.28
C VAL A 606 -27.00 -44.97 12.28
N SER A 607 -27.46 -45.99 13.02
CA SER A 607 -28.56 -45.88 13.98
C SER A 607 -28.25 -44.92 15.13
N ILE A 608 -26.99 -44.81 15.57
CA ILE A 608 -26.53 -43.87 16.62
C ILE A 608 -26.83 -42.42 16.20
N TYR A 609 -26.61 -42.11 14.94
CA TYR A 609 -26.84 -40.74 14.43
C TYR A 609 -28.31 -40.38 14.19
N GLY A 610 -29.22 -41.35 14.23
CA GLY A 610 -30.67 -41.12 14.17
C GLY A 610 -31.23 -40.27 15.32
N SER A 611 -30.49 -40.11 16.42
CA SER A 611 -30.83 -39.26 17.56
C SER A 611 -29.84 -38.05 17.72
N CYS A 612 -29.08 -37.73 16.70
CA CYS A 612 -28.12 -36.63 16.73
C CYS A 612 -28.82 -35.27 16.82
N LEU A 613 -28.18 -34.30 17.51
CA LEU A 613 -28.66 -32.93 17.61
C LEU A 613 -28.56 -32.16 16.28
N ASP A 614 -27.65 -32.52 15.41
CA ASP A 614 -27.50 -31.95 14.08
C ASP A 614 -28.60 -32.53 13.17
N MET A 615 -29.45 -31.63 12.65
CA MET A 615 -30.64 -32.01 11.87
C MET A 615 -30.30 -32.71 10.56
N GLU A 616 -29.21 -32.26 9.91
CA GLU A 616 -28.78 -32.86 8.62
C GLU A 616 -28.25 -34.29 8.82
N LEU A 617 -27.43 -34.52 9.85
CA LEU A 617 -26.91 -35.83 10.19
C LEU A 617 -28.03 -36.76 10.64
N GLN A 618 -28.97 -36.27 11.45
CA GLN A 618 -30.15 -36.99 11.89
C GLN A 618 -31.01 -37.44 10.71
N GLN A 619 -31.32 -36.51 9.81
CA GLN A 619 -32.13 -36.84 8.62
C GLN A 619 -31.46 -37.88 7.76
N ARG A 620 -30.19 -37.74 7.43
CA ARG A 620 -29.41 -38.73 6.66
C ARG A 620 -29.41 -40.10 7.33
N ALA A 621 -29.20 -40.15 8.64
CA ALA A 621 -29.19 -41.40 9.39
C ALA A 621 -30.55 -42.10 9.37
N VAL A 622 -31.66 -41.38 9.54
CA VAL A 622 -33.02 -41.90 9.48
C VAL A 622 -33.38 -42.39 8.07
N GLU A 623 -32.98 -41.65 7.04
CA GLU A 623 -33.17 -42.05 5.65
C GLU A 623 -32.39 -43.34 5.36
N TYR A 624 -31.14 -43.46 5.76
CA TYR A 624 -30.31 -44.64 5.55
C TYR A 624 -30.81 -45.83 6.37
N ASP A 625 -31.23 -45.66 7.62
CA ASP A 625 -31.82 -46.75 8.42
C ASP A 625 -33.14 -47.24 7.78
N THR A 626 -33.94 -46.34 7.22
CA THR A 626 -35.16 -46.73 6.50
C THR A 626 -34.84 -47.52 5.23
N LEU A 627 -33.80 -47.15 4.48
CA LEU A 627 -33.33 -47.94 3.33
C LEU A 627 -32.89 -49.34 3.72
N PHE A 628 -32.15 -49.49 4.80
CA PHE A 628 -31.75 -50.79 5.33
C PHE A 628 -32.91 -51.67 5.76
N ARG A 629 -33.97 -51.07 6.36
CA ARG A 629 -35.08 -51.85 6.93
C ARG A 629 -36.18 -52.18 5.93
N LYS A 630 -36.52 -51.24 5.05
CA LYS A 630 -37.73 -51.34 4.20
C LYS A 630 -37.42 -51.42 2.71
N TYR A 631 -36.31 -50.88 2.26
CA TYR A 631 -36.05 -50.67 0.83
C TYR A 631 -34.63 -51.13 0.42
N ASP A 632 -34.20 -52.30 0.86
CA ASP A 632 -32.86 -52.81 0.60
C ASP A 632 -32.51 -52.88 -0.91
N HIS A 633 -33.50 -53.21 -1.75
CA HIS A 633 -33.33 -53.19 -3.21
C HIS A 633 -33.08 -51.79 -3.81
N MET A 634 -33.58 -50.73 -3.16
CA MET A 634 -33.35 -49.36 -3.59
C MET A 634 -31.98 -48.87 -3.11
N ARG A 635 -31.47 -49.39 -2.02
CA ARG A 635 -30.14 -49.09 -1.48
C ARG A 635 -29.06 -49.34 -2.52
N VAL A 636 -29.10 -50.49 -3.19
CA VAL A 636 -28.15 -50.84 -4.24
C VAL A 636 -28.21 -49.86 -5.42
N ARG A 637 -29.42 -49.44 -5.81
CA ARG A 637 -29.58 -48.42 -6.88
C ARG A 637 -29.12 -47.04 -6.47
N ALA A 638 -29.41 -46.60 -5.24
CA ALA A 638 -29.04 -45.28 -4.72
C ALA A 638 -27.52 -45.13 -4.55
N SER A 639 -26.81 -46.21 -4.40
CA SER A 639 -25.35 -46.25 -4.27
C SER A 639 -24.60 -46.24 -5.60
N HIS A 640 -25.30 -46.24 -6.73
CA HIS A 640 -24.65 -46.18 -8.04
C HIS A 640 -24.09 -44.82 -8.34
N PRO A 641 -22.83 -44.68 -8.83
CA PRO A 641 -22.16 -43.37 -8.99
C PRO A 641 -22.89 -42.35 -9.87
N LEU A 642 -23.69 -42.82 -10.84
CA LEU A 642 -24.45 -41.96 -11.75
C LEU A 642 -25.68 -41.27 -11.13
N LEU A 643 -26.25 -41.78 -10.05
CA LEU A 643 -27.48 -41.23 -9.44
C LEU A 643 -27.22 -40.10 -8.43
N ILE A 644 -26.04 -40.09 -7.81
CA ILE A 644 -25.69 -39.08 -6.79
C ILE A 644 -25.19 -37.76 -7.41
N VAL A 645 -24.58 -37.83 -8.58
CA VAL A 645 -24.18 -36.63 -9.35
C VAL A 645 -25.39 -35.85 -9.90
N ALA A 646 -26.52 -36.54 -10.16
CA ALA A 646 -27.74 -35.91 -10.66
C ALA A 646 -28.66 -35.31 -9.57
N GLY A 647 -28.50 -35.72 -8.30
CA GLY A 647 -29.36 -35.28 -7.18
C GLY A 647 -28.77 -34.16 -6.31
N PHE A 648 -27.49 -33.89 -6.37
CA PHE A 648 -26.81 -32.84 -5.64
C PHE A 648 -26.22 -31.79 -6.60
N GLN A 649 -27.09 -31.12 -7.35
CA GLN A 649 -26.78 -29.73 -7.73
C GLN A 649 -27.21 -28.87 -6.55
N PRO A 650 -26.28 -28.28 -5.81
CA PRO A 650 -26.62 -27.08 -5.07
C PRO A 650 -27.11 -26.07 -6.12
N SER A 651 -28.34 -25.61 -5.97
CA SER A 651 -28.92 -24.54 -6.79
C SER A 651 -28.19 -23.22 -6.55
N LEU A 652 -26.92 -23.16 -6.94
CA LEU A 652 -26.17 -21.94 -7.11
C LEU A 652 -26.11 -21.68 -8.61
N PRO A 653 -26.59 -20.51 -9.07
CA PRO A 653 -26.49 -20.17 -10.48
C PRO A 653 -25.02 -20.15 -10.85
N ILE A 654 -24.64 -21.00 -11.80
CA ILE A 654 -23.37 -20.89 -12.50
C ILE A 654 -23.39 -19.53 -13.20
N ARG A 655 -22.98 -18.49 -12.49
CA ARG A 655 -22.45 -17.32 -13.14
C ARG A 655 -21.18 -17.77 -13.84
N LYS A 656 -21.27 -17.94 -15.15
CA LYS A 656 -20.12 -17.81 -16.04
C LYS A 656 -19.58 -16.41 -15.84
N SER A 657 -18.85 -16.17 -14.74
CA SER A 657 -17.97 -15.05 -14.64
C SER A 657 -16.68 -15.49 -15.32
N ALA A 658 -16.52 -15.10 -16.57
CA ALA A 658 -15.21 -14.76 -17.07
C ALA A 658 -14.66 -13.71 -16.10
N THR A 659 -14.12 -14.18 -14.98
CA THR A 659 -13.40 -13.34 -14.03
C THR A 659 -12.00 -13.19 -14.59
N THR A 660 -11.88 -12.32 -15.59
CA THR A 660 -10.72 -11.47 -15.67
C THR A 660 -10.52 -10.94 -14.26
N CYS A 661 -9.47 -11.37 -13.58
CA CYS A 661 -9.05 -10.76 -12.33
C CYS A 661 -8.74 -9.29 -12.62
N HIS A 662 -9.75 -8.45 -12.55
CA HIS A 662 -9.57 -7.05 -12.26
C HIS A 662 -9.12 -6.99 -10.79
N PHE A 663 -7.81 -6.98 -10.59
CA PHE A 663 -7.25 -6.39 -9.41
C PHE A 663 -7.90 -5.01 -9.25
N ARG A 664 -8.82 -4.92 -8.31
CA ARG A 664 -9.34 -3.65 -7.84
C ARG A 664 -8.12 -2.78 -7.53
N LYS A 665 -7.92 -1.75 -8.33
CA LYS A 665 -7.08 -0.63 -7.97
C LYS A 665 -7.62 -0.08 -6.64
N SER A 666 -7.06 -0.52 -5.53
CA SER A 666 -7.06 0.28 -4.33
C SER A 666 -6.04 1.39 -4.60
N GLU A 667 -6.53 2.48 -5.14
CA GLU A 667 -5.83 3.75 -5.11
C GLU A 667 -5.73 4.17 -3.64
N GLY A 668 -4.70 3.67 -2.96
CA GLY A 668 -4.22 4.24 -1.72
C GLY A 668 -3.45 5.50 -2.09
N HIS A 669 -4.05 6.63 -1.84
CA HIS A 669 -3.35 7.90 -1.73
C HIS A 669 -2.30 7.79 -0.62
N PHE A 670 -1.04 7.83 -0.99
CA PHE A 670 0.08 8.40 -0.24
C PHE A 670 0.96 9.20 -1.21
#